data_a9f550d8fce321b9e66fa816166f23f2
#
_entry.id   a9f550d8fce321b9e66fa816166f23f2
#
_cell.length_a   1.000
_cell.length_b   1.000
_cell.length_c   1.000
_cell.angle_alpha   90.00
_cell.angle_beta   90.00
_cell.angle_gamma   90.00
#
_symmetry.space_group_name_H-M   'P 1'
#
loop_
_entity.id
_entity.type
_entity.pdbx_description
1 polymer ?
#
loop_
_entity_poly.entity_id
_entity_poly.type
_entity_poly.pdbx_seq_one_letter_code
_entity_poly.pdbx_strand_id
1 'polypeptide(L)'
;MPITISSVLAKETLTEAEIKNGTALRLARCVRSAEGEFSEGPHSYYWDVLRFQAEEHPSPSKLTCLAFRGEGRLPTGIRKVSPTKLATHEVKIDSASWRVDEYSLLLSTNEHRMLVKCGKDSLIIGGGLQGAAIREYGEIISNASVDENYPAWLQKRREALSSKPAPSEGPLMSIVTPAYKTPPAFLKKMIDSILSQSYGNWELVIVNASPDDENMRRVFNEYADSRIKVIETPENLGITGNTNLGLAHCTGDYVSFYDHDDTVEPYALAEYVRRINDSDVKPGLLYCDEDNIDENDVPSLPLLKPDYNEDFLLSNDYILHWLTVRRDLLKMVELSGKDVEGAQDYDMTFKITELSQPVIHIPEVLYHWRIHSGSTAGDPAQKAYTQNAGTRAIKNHLARLGVEGDVVRGRAFFTYVTSFEAPSPLPAIDVFCDGDPNSATQETLNAYNAAAIADSAVGKRLALWITPGHRLKLNDLLTMVQHATRNGVFSVSPRVIRADGLFDYANSIVAPDGTVRKLLTLLPSQDGGYVGRSERPMDAVVGNPECCLVRMDVAADLGIEHGISDNKSMLDAFVTAWCAGKRNLYMPYATAHLSTPRTLLEDENRQRVDFDILSGLTGRAFDDPSSNPAFNPFDPYYKLAK
;
A
#
# COMPACT_ATOMS: atom_id res chain seq x y z
N MET A 1 -10.38 -42.27 16.54
CA MET A 1 -9.22 -42.86 15.82
C MET A 1 -8.58 -41.73 15.06
N PRO A 2 -7.28 -41.54 15.10
CA PRO A 2 -6.65 -40.54 14.24
C PRO A 2 -6.86 -40.95 12.78
N ILE A 3 -7.46 -40.08 12.00
CA ILE A 3 -7.58 -40.25 10.57
C ILE A 3 -6.15 -40.12 10.02
N THR A 4 -5.60 -41.19 9.50
CA THR A 4 -4.28 -41.15 8.85
C THR A 4 -4.43 -40.53 7.47
N ILE A 5 -3.44 -39.78 7.02
CA ILE A 5 -3.41 -39.17 5.67
C ILE A 5 -3.75 -40.21 4.59
N SER A 6 -3.28 -41.44 4.74
CA SER A 6 -3.62 -42.57 3.86
C SER A 6 -5.11 -42.91 3.76
N SER A 7 -5.93 -42.62 4.78
CA SER A 7 -7.39 -42.87 4.73
C SER A 7 -8.17 -41.74 4.05
N VAL A 8 -7.58 -40.53 3.98
CA VAL A 8 -8.18 -39.35 3.31
C VAL A 8 -7.75 -39.28 1.83
N LEU A 9 -6.66 -39.94 1.47
CA LEU A 9 -6.12 -40.02 0.12
C LEU A 9 -6.73 -41.15 -0.75
N ALA A 10 -7.76 -41.84 -0.27
CA ALA A 10 -8.47 -42.86 -1.04
C ALA A 10 -9.26 -42.22 -2.20
N LYS A 11 -9.36 -42.95 -3.31
CA LYS A 11 -10.01 -42.55 -4.57
C LYS A 11 -11.44 -41.96 -4.41
N GLU A 12 -12.13 -42.28 -3.30
CA GLU A 12 -13.48 -41.85 -2.99
C GLU A 12 -13.60 -40.40 -2.49
N THR A 13 -12.46 -39.68 -2.33
CA THR A 13 -12.45 -38.33 -1.73
C THR A 13 -12.60 -37.20 -2.73
N LEU A 14 -12.46 -37.42 -4.03
CA LEU A 14 -12.63 -36.41 -5.07
C LEU A 14 -13.86 -36.67 -5.93
N THR A 15 -14.62 -35.64 -6.24
CA THR A 15 -15.73 -35.68 -7.18
C THR A 15 -15.22 -35.60 -8.62
N GLU A 16 -16.01 -36.05 -9.60
CA GLU A 16 -15.68 -35.93 -11.02
C GLU A 16 -15.42 -34.49 -11.45
N ALA A 17 -16.15 -33.51 -10.85
CA ALA A 17 -15.97 -32.11 -11.12
C ALA A 17 -14.62 -31.59 -10.60
N GLU A 18 -14.18 -32.03 -9.41
CA GLU A 18 -12.89 -31.66 -8.83
C GLU A 18 -11.71 -32.28 -9.60
N ILE A 19 -11.87 -33.52 -10.06
CA ILE A 19 -10.89 -34.18 -10.93
C ILE A 19 -10.74 -33.39 -12.24
N LYS A 20 -11.84 -32.98 -12.84
CA LYS A 20 -11.84 -32.17 -14.07
C LYS A 20 -11.23 -30.76 -13.85
N ASN A 21 -11.44 -30.16 -12.69
CA ASN A 21 -10.91 -28.84 -12.36
C ASN A 21 -9.45 -28.90 -11.88
N GLY A 22 -8.93 -30.08 -11.54
CA GLY A 22 -7.56 -30.28 -11.09
C GLY A 22 -7.25 -29.76 -9.68
N THR A 23 -8.28 -29.35 -8.90
CA THR A 23 -8.09 -28.83 -7.53
C THR A 23 -9.19 -29.25 -6.59
N ALA A 24 -8.88 -29.42 -5.29
CA ALA A 24 -9.88 -29.64 -4.23
C ALA A 24 -9.31 -29.26 -2.85
N LEU A 25 -10.22 -28.96 -1.89
CA LEU A 25 -9.92 -28.71 -0.49
C LEU A 25 -10.66 -29.72 0.40
N ARG A 26 -9.98 -30.25 1.43
CA ARG A 26 -10.56 -31.20 2.39
C ARG A 26 -10.11 -30.89 3.81
N LEU A 27 -11.02 -31.07 4.78
CA LEU A 27 -10.66 -31.10 6.19
C LEU A 27 -10.07 -32.49 6.51
N ALA A 28 -8.81 -32.53 6.95
CA ALA A 28 -8.15 -33.78 7.31
C ALA A 28 -8.44 -34.19 8.76
N ARG A 29 -8.26 -33.26 9.69
CA ARG A 29 -8.50 -33.51 11.11
C ARG A 29 -8.73 -32.23 11.90
N CYS A 30 -9.34 -32.39 13.08
CA CYS A 30 -9.43 -31.37 14.10
C CYS A 30 -8.78 -31.92 15.38
N VAL A 31 -7.77 -31.25 15.91
CA VAL A 31 -7.03 -31.66 17.11
C VAL A 31 -7.12 -30.55 18.14
N ARG A 32 -7.52 -30.90 19.38
CA ARG A 32 -7.45 -29.99 20.52
C ARG A 32 -5.99 -29.96 21.02
N SER A 33 -5.43 -28.77 21.27
CA SER A 33 -4.09 -28.68 21.84
C SER A 33 -4.08 -29.30 23.24
N ALA A 34 -3.08 -30.13 23.51
CA ALA A 34 -2.79 -30.54 24.88
C ALA A 34 -2.23 -29.34 25.67
N GLU A 35 -2.58 -29.23 26.95
CA GLU A 35 -2.02 -28.21 27.83
C GLU A 35 -0.50 -28.29 27.80
N GLY A 36 0.17 -27.22 27.36
CA GLY A 36 1.62 -27.04 27.52
C GLY A 36 2.48 -26.86 26.28
N GLU A 37 1.98 -27.04 25.05
CA GLU A 37 2.83 -26.91 23.87
C GLU A 37 2.89 -25.52 23.21
N PHE A 38 1.95 -24.58 23.52
CA PHE A 38 2.00 -23.21 23.00
C PHE A 38 1.42 -22.19 23.97
N SER A 39 2.03 -21.01 24.05
CA SER A 39 1.80 -19.93 25.02
C SER A 39 0.52 -19.11 24.86
N GLU A 40 -0.43 -19.51 24.04
CA GLU A 40 -1.68 -18.75 23.78
C GLU A 40 -2.93 -19.47 24.34
N GLY A 41 -3.05 -19.55 25.66
CA GLY A 41 -4.28 -19.91 26.36
C GLY A 41 -4.69 -21.39 26.31
N PRO A 42 -5.45 -21.88 27.32
CA PRO A 42 -5.67 -23.30 27.54
C PRO A 42 -6.64 -24.01 26.57
N HIS A 43 -7.06 -23.38 25.48
CA HIS A 43 -8.11 -23.90 24.63
C HIS A 43 -7.97 -23.50 23.15
N SER A 44 -6.88 -23.86 22.48
CA SER A 44 -6.73 -23.69 21.05
C SER A 44 -7.02 -25.00 20.30
N TYR A 45 -7.54 -24.89 19.08
CA TYR A 45 -7.78 -26.03 18.19
C TYR A 45 -6.89 -25.93 16.97
N TYR A 46 -6.38 -27.05 16.51
CA TYR A 46 -5.72 -27.14 15.22
C TYR A 46 -6.63 -27.83 14.24
N TRP A 47 -6.82 -27.22 13.08
CA TRP A 47 -7.54 -27.80 11.97
C TRP A 47 -6.58 -28.00 10.81
N ASP A 48 -6.37 -29.27 10.43
CA ASP A 48 -5.52 -29.60 9.32
C ASP A 48 -6.34 -29.70 8.05
N VAL A 49 -5.94 -28.98 7.02
CA VAL A 49 -6.59 -28.89 5.72
C VAL A 49 -5.66 -29.42 4.65
N LEU A 50 -6.18 -30.26 3.77
CA LEU A 50 -5.48 -30.77 2.60
C LEU A 50 -5.90 -29.98 1.36
N ARG A 51 -4.92 -29.48 0.63
CA ARG A 51 -5.08 -28.88 -0.69
C ARG A 51 -4.56 -29.87 -1.73
N PHE A 52 -5.47 -30.32 -2.60
CA PHE A 52 -5.18 -31.16 -3.75
C PHE A 52 -4.96 -30.30 -4.99
N GLN A 53 -3.93 -30.61 -5.77
CA GLN A 53 -3.61 -29.92 -7.00
C GLN A 53 -3.04 -30.90 -8.02
N ALA A 54 -3.67 -31.03 -9.19
CA ALA A 54 -3.15 -31.83 -10.28
C ALA A 54 -1.89 -31.18 -10.87
N GLU A 55 -0.88 -31.97 -11.19
CA GLU A 55 0.35 -31.45 -11.79
C GLU A 55 0.14 -30.78 -13.16
N GLU A 56 -0.86 -31.26 -13.91
CA GLU A 56 -1.22 -30.71 -15.21
C GLU A 56 -1.93 -29.35 -15.14
N HIS A 57 -2.41 -28.95 -13.94
CA HIS A 57 -3.14 -27.70 -13.70
C HIS A 57 -2.58 -26.94 -12.49
N PRO A 58 -1.32 -26.45 -12.53
CA PRO A 58 -0.76 -25.71 -11.42
C PRO A 58 -1.54 -24.41 -11.17
N SER A 59 -2.12 -24.26 -9.97
CA SER A 59 -2.79 -23.04 -9.56
C SER A 59 -1.88 -22.23 -8.63
N PRO A 60 -1.49 -21.01 -8.99
CA PRO A 60 -0.65 -20.15 -8.15
C PRO A 60 -1.41 -19.58 -6.93
N SER A 61 -2.71 -19.81 -6.84
CA SER A 61 -3.56 -19.22 -5.79
C SER A 61 -3.12 -19.61 -4.39
N LYS A 62 -2.95 -18.63 -3.51
CA LYS A 62 -2.62 -18.84 -2.10
C LYS A 62 -3.86 -19.29 -1.31
N LEU A 63 -3.62 -20.07 -0.24
CA LEU A 63 -4.67 -20.45 0.68
C LEU A 63 -5.05 -19.25 1.57
N THR A 64 -6.32 -18.88 1.58
CA THR A 64 -6.88 -17.84 2.45
C THR A 64 -7.83 -18.45 3.44
N CYS A 65 -7.64 -18.16 4.72
CA CYS A 65 -8.42 -18.75 5.81
C CYS A 65 -9.00 -17.66 6.71
N LEU A 66 -10.31 -17.75 6.98
CA LEU A 66 -11.03 -16.86 7.88
C LEU A 66 -11.71 -17.67 8.97
N ALA A 67 -11.41 -17.32 10.22
CA ALA A 67 -12.09 -17.85 11.40
C ALA A 67 -13.19 -16.88 11.84
N PHE A 68 -14.33 -17.42 12.23
CA PHE A 68 -15.51 -16.65 12.65
C PHE A 68 -15.86 -16.95 14.10
N ARG A 69 -16.10 -15.90 14.88
CA ARG A 69 -16.57 -15.97 16.27
C ARG A 69 -18.08 -15.88 16.34
N GLY A 70 -18.64 -16.44 17.41
CA GLY A 70 -20.08 -16.40 17.73
C GLY A 70 -20.90 -17.50 17.06
N GLU A 71 -22.04 -17.83 17.65
CA GLU A 71 -22.92 -18.93 17.24
C GLU A 71 -24.12 -18.46 16.41
N GLY A 72 -24.37 -17.15 16.34
CA GLY A 72 -25.50 -16.54 15.65
C GLY A 72 -25.39 -16.56 14.11
N ARG A 73 -26.42 -16.06 13.44
CA ARG A 73 -26.45 -15.89 11.96
C ARG A 73 -25.34 -15.00 11.44
N LEU A 74 -25.01 -13.94 12.18
CA LEU A 74 -23.90 -13.02 11.90
C LEU A 74 -22.73 -13.33 12.83
N PRO A 75 -21.50 -13.35 12.35
CA PRO A 75 -20.35 -13.51 13.21
C PRO A 75 -20.19 -12.27 14.11
N THR A 76 -19.76 -12.49 15.37
CA THR A 76 -19.43 -11.41 16.31
C THR A 76 -17.99 -10.95 16.16
N GLY A 77 -17.20 -11.61 15.33
CA GLY A 77 -15.86 -11.25 14.95
C GLY A 77 -15.31 -12.18 13.87
N ILE A 78 -14.43 -11.64 13.06
CA ILE A 78 -13.75 -12.38 11.99
C ILE A 78 -12.25 -12.16 12.14
N ARG A 79 -11.47 -13.21 11.95
CA ARG A 79 -10.00 -13.16 12.00
C ARG A 79 -9.42 -13.90 10.80
N LYS A 80 -8.47 -13.28 10.11
CA LYS A 80 -7.64 -13.97 9.11
C LYS A 80 -6.67 -14.91 9.83
N VAL A 81 -6.64 -16.16 9.40
CA VAL A 81 -5.78 -17.21 9.96
C VAL A 81 -4.67 -17.49 8.96
N SER A 82 -3.42 -17.38 9.39
CA SER A 82 -2.28 -17.76 8.56
C SER A 82 -2.10 -19.27 8.56
N PRO A 83 -2.18 -19.93 7.40
CA PRO A 83 -1.94 -21.37 7.31
C PRO A 83 -0.46 -21.68 7.49
N THR A 84 -0.14 -22.67 8.33
CA THR A 84 1.22 -23.24 8.43
C THR A 84 1.29 -24.48 7.59
N LYS A 85 2.16 -24.48 6.58
CA LYS A 85 2.36 -25.67 5.74
C LYS A 85 3.16 -26.71 6.51
N LEU A 86 2.60 -27.92 6.67
CA LEU A 86 3.20 -29.02 7.40
C LEU A 86 3.98 -29.97 6.47
N ALA A 87 3.37 -30.36 5.35
CA ALA A 87 3.93 -31.36 4.44
C ALA A 87 3.42 -31.17 3.00
N THR A 88 4.12 -31.82 2.08
CA THR A 88 3.69 -32.02 0.69
C THR A 88 3.77 -33.50 0.37
N HIS A 89 2.74 -34.04 -0.23
CA HIS A 89 2.64 -35.44 -0.63
C HIS A 89 2.37 -35.50 -2.15
N GLU A 90 2.97 -36.47 -2.81
CA GLU A 90 2.66 -36.82 -4.19
C GLU A 90 1.78 -38.07 -4.19
N VAL A 91 0.65 -38.00 -4.88
CA VAL A 91 -0.33 -39.08 -4.89
C VAL A 91 -0.81 -39.31 -6.32
N LYS A 92 -1.03 -40.56 -6.68
CA LYS A 92 -1.69 -40.92 -7.94
C LYS A 92 -3.17 -41.16 -7.71
N ILE A 93 -4.01 -40.39 -8.40
CA ILE A 93 -5.45 -40.56 -8.40
C ILE A 93 -5.86 -40.82 -9.86
N ASP A 94 -6.42 -42.00 -10.12
CA ASP A 94 -6.60 -42.60 -11.45
C ASP A 94 -5.24 -42.70 -12.18
N SER A 95 -5.03 -42.05 -13.28
CA SER A 95 -3.74 -42.01 -13.98
C SER A 95 -2.95 -40.72 -13.81
N ALA A 96 -3.53 -39.75 -13.11
CA ALA A 96 -2.95 -38.41 -12.93
C ALA A 96 -2.13 -38.31 -11.64
N SER A 97 -1.02 -37.58 -11.70
CA SER A 97 -0.21 -37.20 -10.53
C SER A 97 -0.81 -35.97 -9.86
N TRP A 98 -0.97 -36.05 -8.54
CA TRP A 98 -1.49 -34.98 -7.71
C TRP A 98 -0.51 -34.62 -6.63
N ARG A 99 -0.31 -33.32 -6.45
CA ARG A 99 0.37 -32.76 -5.28
C ARG A 99 -0.66 -32.45 -4.21
N VAL A 100 -0.44 -32.91 -3.00
CA VAL A 100 -1.30 -32.66 -1.84
C VAL A 100 -0.50 -31.90 -0.78
N ASP A 101 -0.81 -30.63 -0.60
CA ASP A 101 -0.21 -29.80 0.45
C ASP A 101 -1.08 -29.88 1.71
N GLU A 102 -0.46 -30.20 2.85
CA GLU A 102 -1.08 -30.24 4.16
C GLU A 102 -0.79 -28.93 4.92
N TYR A 103 -1.83 -28.28 5.41
CA TYR A 103 -1.76 -27.04 6.17
C TYR A 103 -2.42 -27.21 7.52
N SER A 104 -1.82 -26.65 8.58
CA SER A 104 -2.42 -26.52 9.91
C SER A 104 -2.86 -25.11 10.17
N LEU A 105 -4.03 -24.95 10.79
CA LEU A 105 -4.70 -23.70 11.07
C LEU A 105 -4.99 -23.62 12.57
N LEU A 106 -4.41 -22.64 13.25
CA LEU A 106 -4.61 -22.42 14.69
C LEU A 106 -5.85 -21.56 14.94
N LEU A 107 -6.80 -22.08 15.70
CA LEU A 107 -8.06 -21.43 16.06
C LEU A 107 -8.16 -21.24 17.57
N SER A 108 -8.77 -20.13 18.00
CA SER A 108 -9.13 -19.88 19.41
C SER A 108 -10.42 -20.62 19.78
N THR A 109 -10.67 -20.84 21.08
CA THR A 109 -11.84 -21.61 21.60
C THR A 109 -13.20 -21.09 21.15
N ASN A 110 -13.32 -19.82 20.86
CA ASN A 110 -14.57 -19.18 20.45
C ASN A 110 -14.70 -19.07 18.92
N GLU A 111 -13.77 -19.64 18.15
CA GLU A 111 -13.77 -19.69 16.70
C GLU A 111 -14.15 -21.11 16.25
N HIS A 112 -15.44 -21.35 16.04
CA HIS A 112 -15.97 -22.68 15.69
C HIS A 112 -16.29 -22.84 14.22
N ARG A 113 -16.08 -21.80 13.42
CA ARG A 113 -16.42 -21.76 12.01
C ARG A 113 -15.28 -21.17 11.21
N MET A 114 -15.03 -21.72 10.04
CA MET A 114 -13.95 -21.26 9.18
C MET A 114 -14.33 -21.37 7.71
N LEU A 115 -13.91 -20.39 6.93
CA LEU A 115 -13.86 -20.45 5.48
C LEU A 115 -12.40 -20.61 5.06
N VAL A 116 -12.10 -21.66 4.31
CA VAL A 116 -10.81 -21.87 3.63
C VAL A 116 -11.06 -21.71 2.14
N LYS A 117 -10.28 -20.88 1.46
CA LYS A 117 -10.42 -20.60 0.05
C LYS A 117 -9.07 -20.69 -0.68
N CYS A 118 -9.09 -21.22 -1.90
CA CYS A 118 -7.94 -21.29 -2.78
C CYS A 118 -8.42 -21.17 -4.24
N GLY A 119 -8.22 -20.02 -4.85
CA GLY A 119 -8.80 -19.75 -6.16
C GLY A 119 -10.33 -19.86 -6.16
N LYS A 120 -10.86 -20.74 -7.01
CA LYS A 120 -12.31 -21.00 -7.09
C LYS A 120 -12.82 -21.99 -6.04
N ASP A 121 -11.93 -22.71 -5.38
CA ASP A 121 -12.30 -23.74 -4.40
C ASP A 121 -12.52 -23.12 -3.02
N SER A 122 -13.55 -23.60 -2.32
CA SER A 122 -13.84 -23.20 -0.95
C SER A 122 -14.25 -24.37 -0.08
N LEU A 123 -13.79 -24.37 1.16
CA LEU A 123 -14.16 -25.33 2.20
C LEU A 123 -14.72 -24.57 3.40
N ILE A 124 -15.97 -24.87 3.75
CA ILE A 124 -16.63 -24.30 4.92
C ILE A 124 -16.64 -25.34 6.03
N ILE A 125 -16.10 -24.96 7.19
CA ILE A 125 -15.99 -25.82 8.35
C ILE A 125 -16.80 -25.23 9.49
N GLY A 126 -17.63 -26.03 10.16
CA GLY A 126 -18.50 -25.64 11.26
C GLY A 126 -19.91 -25.26 10.82
N GLY A 127 -20.92 -25.56 11.68
CA GLY A 127 -22.33 -25.34 11.39
C GLY A 127 -22.83 -23.92 11.71
N GLY A 128 -23.98 -23.53 11.15
CA GLY A 128 -24.77 -22.38 11.59
C GLY A 128 -24.62 -21.05 10.84
N LEU A 129 -23.59 -20.85 10.01
CA LEU A 129 -23.61 -19.76 9.04
C LEU A 129 -24.44 -20.19 7.82
N GLN A 130 -25.46 -19.42 7.47
CA GLN A 130 -26.19 -19.69 6.23
C GLN A 130 -25.24 -19.48 5.05
N GLY A 131 -25.24 -20.44 4.12
CA GLY A 131 -24.30 -20.50 3.00
C GLY A 131 -24.30 -19.28 2.06
N ALA A 132 -25.27 -18.36 2.19
CA ALA A 132 -25.28 -17.09 1.48
C ALA A 132 -24.24 -16.10 2.04
N ALA A 133 -24.22 -15.88 3.36
CA ALA A 133 -23.27 -14.95 3.98
C ALA A 133 -21.80 -15.40 3.80
N ILE A 134 -21.55 -16.72 3.92
CA ILE A 134 -20.18 -17.24 3.72
C ILE A 134 -19.75 -17.15 2.26
N ARG A 135 -20.66 -17.38 1.30
CA ARG A 135 -20.33 -17.20 -0.11
C ARG A 135 -20.01 -15.75 -0.42
N GLU A 136 -20.77 -14.82 0.13
CA GLU A 136 -20.59 -13.39 -0.05
C GLU A 136 -19.25 -12.92 0.52
N TYR A 137 -18.89 -13.28 1.76
CA TYR A 137 -17.55 -13.03 2.31
C TYR A 137 -16.44 -13.73 1.52
N GLY A 138 -16.71 -14.95 1.03
CA GLY A 138 -15.79 -15.68 0.19
C GLY A 138 -15.55 -15.01 -1.17
N GLU A 139 -16.55 -14.40 -1.76
CA GLU A 139 -16.44 -13.61 -2.99
C GLU A 139 -15.68 -12.31 -2.76
N ILE A 140 -15.98 -11.59 -1.69
CA ILE A 140 -15.25 -10.38 -1.29
C ILE A 140 -13.76 -10.66 -1.15
N ILE A 141 -13.39 -11.72 -0.44
CA ILE A 141 -11.99 -12.08 -0.19
C ILE A 141 -11.28 -12.55 -1.46
N SER A 142 -11.93 -13.37 -2.30
CA SER A 142 -11.32 -13.79 -3.57
C SER A 142 -11.22 -12.66 -4.57
N ASN A 143 -12.06 -11.66 -4.41
CA ASN A 143 -12.05 -10.49 -5.24
C ASN A 143 -10.99 -9.46 -4.80
N ALA A 144 -10.46 -9.53 -3.60
CA ALA A 144 -9.41 -8.66 -3.08
C ALA A 144 -7.99 -9.01 -3.57
N SER A 145 -7.81 -10.02 -4.42
CA SER A 145 -6.50 -10.39 -4.98
C SER A 145 -6.27 -9.69 -6.32
N VAL A 146 -5.26 -8.84 -6.39
CA VAL A 146 -4.78 -8.21 -7.62
C VAL A 146 -3.99 -9.22 -8.48
N ASP A 147 -3.36 -10.20 -7.84
CA ASP A 147 -2.32 -11.05 -8.43
C ASP A 147 -2.81 -11.97 -9.57
N GLU A 148 -4.05 -12.42 -9.55
CA GLU A 148 -4.55 -13.41 -10.53
C GLU A 148 -4.64 -12.88 -11.97
N ASN A 149 -4.86 -11.57 -12.13
CA ASN A 149 -4.99 -10.93 -13.45
C ASN A 149 -3.75 -10.14 -13.87
N TYR A 150 -2.77 -9.98 -12.97
CA TYR A 150 -1.65 -9.10 -13.20
C TYR A 150 -0.80 -9.45 -14.44
N PRO A 151 -0.38 -10.69 -14.68
CA PRO A 151 0.45 -11.01 -15.85
C PRO A 151 -0.24 -10.66 -17.19
N ALA A 152 -1.54 -10.91 -17.29
CA ALA A 152 -2.31 -10.59 -18.50
C ALA A 152 -2.52 -9.08 -18.65
N TRP A 153 -2.76 -8.38 -17.54
CA TRP A 153 -2.87 -6.93 -17.49
C TRP A 153 -1.53 -6.27 -17.90
N LEU A 154 -0.42 -6.70 -17.33
CA LEU A 154 0.91 -6.19 -17.65
C LEU A 154 1.25 -6.39 -19.14
N GLN A 155 0.98 -7.57 -19.69
CA GLN A 155 1.22 -7.86 -21.09
C GLN A 155 0.43 -6.89 -22.02
N LYS A 156 -0.84 -6.65 -21.71
CA LYS A 156 -1.68 -5.70 -22.44
C LYS A 156 -1.12 -4.26 -22.37
N ARG A 157 -0.61 -3.85 -21.18
CA ARG A 157 0.04 -2.54 -21.01
C ARG A 157 1.33 -2.45 -21.83
N ARG A 158 2.17 -3.48 -21.80
CA ARG A 158 3.40 -3.59 -22.62
C ARG A 158 3.12 -3.40 -24.10
N GLU A 159 2.12 -4.06 -24.63
CA GLU A 159 1.71 -3.93 -26.03
C GLU A 159 1.25 -2.50 -26.37
N ALA A 160 0.45 -1.90 -25.51
CA ALA A 160 -0.03 -0.53 -25.71
C ALA A 160 1.10 0.50 -25.65
N LEU A 161 2.03 0.39 -24.70
CA LEU A 161 3.11 1.35 -24.51
C LEU A 161 4.22 1.20 -25.55
N SER A 162 4.59 -0.04 -25.90
CA SER A 162 5.60 -0.30 -26.94
C SER A 162 5.18 0.16 -28.33
N SER A 163 3.89 0.30 -28.58
CA SER A 163 3.37 0.82 -29.86
C SER A 163 3.49 2.35 -29.99
N LYS A 164 3.74 3.07 -28.89
CA LYS A 164 3.86 4.53 -28.91
C LYS A 164 5.24 4.95 -29.43
N PRO A 165 5.34 5.88 -30.39
CA PRO A 165 6.63 6.39 -30.84
C PRO A 165 7.34 7.11 -29.69
N ALA A 166 8.65 6.93 -29.54
CA ALA A 166 9.42 7.68 -28.55
C ALA A 166 9.43 9.19 -28.89
N PRO A 167 9.51 10.08 -27.89
CA PRO A 167 9.72 11.51 -28.13
C PRO A 167 10.99 11.75 -28.96
N SER A 168 10.90 12.57 -29.99
CA SER A 168 12.05 12.93 -30.85
C SER A 168 12.97 13.95 -30.19
N GLU A 169 12.45 14.72 -29.23
CA GLU A 169 13.14 15.77 -28.49
C GLU A 169 12.84 15.66 -26.99
N GLY A 170 13.78 16.11 -26.17
CA GLY A 170 13.62 16.12 -24.74
C GLY A 170 14.95 16.23 -23.98
N PRO A 171 14.92 16.26 -22.65
CA PRO A 171 16.10 16.45 -21.81
C PRO A 171 17.08 15.28 -21.94
N LEU A 172 18.36 15.54 -21.67
CA LEU A 172 19.33 14.49 -21.41
C LEU A 172 19.02 13.84 -20.05
N MET A 173 18.81 12.52 -20.06
CA MET A 173 18.53 11.72 -18.87
C MET A 173 19.82 11.05 -18.39
N SER A 174 20.33 11.40 -17.19
CA SER A 174 21.40 10.65 -16.54
C SER A 174 20.79 9.53 -15.70
N ILE A 175 21.35 8.33 -15.80
CA ILE A 175 21.02 7.20 -14.94
C ILE A 175 22.24 6.92 -14.08
N VAL A 176 22.09 6.97 -12.74
CA VAL A 176 23.18 6.73 -11.80
C VAL A 176 22.98 5.40 -11.10
N THR A 177 24.01 4.55 -11.14
CA THR A 177 23.97 3.19 -10.60
C THR A 177 25.22 2.90 -9.77
N PRO A 178 25.13 2.80 -8.43
CA PRO A 178 26.21 2.27 -7.61
C PRO A 178 26.24 0.74 -7.70
N ALA A 179 27.33 0.15 -8.19
CA ALA A 179 27.47 -1.30 -8.39
C ALA A 179 28.50 -1.88 -7.43
N TYR A 180 28.06 -2.78 -6.54
CA TYR A 180 28.91 -3.47 -5.57
C TYR A 180 28.63 -4.96 -5.54
N LYS A 181 29.64 -5.78 -5.86
CA LYS A 181 29.55 -7.26 -5.89
C LYS A 181 28.32 -7.79 -6.66
N THR A 182 28.01 -7.13 -7.75
CA THR A 182 26.83 -7.46 -8.57
C THR A 182 27.06 -8.79 -9.30
N PRO A 183 26.14 -9.75 -9.24
CA PRO A 183 26.21 -10.93 -10.08
C PRO A 183 26.27 -10.55 -11.57
N PRO A 184 27.23 -11.09 -12.35
CA PRO A 184 27.45 -10.70 -13.74
C PRO A 184 26.20 -10.80 -14.62
N ALA A 185 25.36 -11.81 -14.37
CA ALA A 185 24.11 -11.99 -15.12
C ALA A 185 23.12 -10.84 -14.87
N PHE A 186 23.00 -10.33 -13.64
CA PHE A 186 22.12 -9.24 -13.30
C PHE A 186 22.67 -7.89 -13.80
N LEU A 187 23.99 -7.68 -13.64
CA LEU A 187 24.65 -6.49 -14.17
C LEU A 187 24.46 -6.36 -15.69
N LYS A 188 24.56 -7.47 -16.44
CA LYS A 188 24.27 -7.51 -17.88
C LYS A 188 22.81 -7.13 -18.17
N LYS A 189 21.86 -7.76 -17.50
CA LYS A 189 20.42 -7.46 -17.66
C LYS A 189 20.11 -5.99 -17.38
N MET A 190 20.71 -5.42 -16.33
CA MET A 190 20.59 -4.01 -15.98
C MET A 190 21.08 -3.11 -17.14
N ILE A 191 22.31 -3.31 -17.62
CA ILE A 191 22.88 -2.51 -18.72
C ILE A 191 22.06 -2.70 -20.01
N ASP A 192 21.69 -3.93 -20.36
CA ASP A 192 20.92 -4.24 -21.57
C ASP A 192 19.53 -3.58 -21.53
N SER A 193 18.89 -3.47 -20.36
CA SER A 193 17.62 -2.79 -20.21
C SER A 193 17.71 -1.28 -20.51
N ILE A 194 18.84 -0.64 -20.19
CA ILE A 194 19.10 0.77 -20.53
C ILE A 194 19.48 0.90 -22.02
N LEU A 195 20.27 0.00 -22.55
CA LEU A 195 20.61 0.00 -24.00
C LEU A 195 19.38 -0.20 -24.89
N SER A 196 18.37 -0.92 -24.41
CA SER A 196 17.11 -1.17 -25.13
C SER A 196 16.13 0.01 -25.10
N GLN A 197 16.45 1.11 -24.40
CA GLN A 197 15.54 2.24 -24.28
C GLN A 197 15.21 2.86 -25.62
N SER A 198 13.92 3.06 -25.90
CA SER A 198 13.42 3.67 -27.14
C SER A 198 13.72 5.17 -27.24
N TYR A 199 13.92 5.86 -26.12
CA TYR A 199 14.43 7.23 -26.07
C TYR A 199 15.95 7.21 -25.99
N GLY A 200 16.63 7.85 -26.93
CA GLY A 200 18.07 7.71 -27.13
C GLY A 200 18.97 8.75 -26.43
N ASN A 201 18.41 9.87 -25.91
CA ASN A 201 19.18 10.94 -25.28
C ASN A 201 19.39 10.70 -23.79
N TRP A 202 20.26 9.75 -23.47
CA TRP A 202 20.60 9.36 -22.11
C TRP A 202 22.08 9.08 -21.93
N GLU A 203 22.55 9.09 -20.69
CA GLU A 203 23.83 8.58 -20.24
C GLU A 203 23.64 7.66 -19.03
N LEU A 204 24.45 6.61 -18.94
CA LEU A 204 24.50 5.70 -17.80
C LEU A 204 25.82 5.86 -17.08
N VAL A 205 25.77 6.29 -15.81
CA VAL A 205 26.94 6.49 -14.94
C VAL A 205 26.95 5.38 -13.90
N ILE A 206 27.83 4.41 -14.08
CA ILE A 206 28.01 3.28 -13.17
C ILE A 206 29.22 3.55 -12.27
N VAL A 207 29.02 3.51 -10.95
CA VAL A 207 30.12 3.56 -9.99
C VAL A 207 30.50 2.13 -9.61
N ASN A 208 31.64 1.66 -10.11
CA ASN A 208 32.16 0.35 -9.75
C ASN A 208 32.84 0.39 -8.38
N ALA A 209 32.12 -0.05 -7.35
CA ALA A 209 32.60 -0.13 -5.97
C ALA A 209 33.28 -1.49 -5.64
N SER A 210 33.58 -2.30 -6.66
CA SER A 210 34.28 -3.58 -6.57
C SER A 210 35.38 -3.65 -7.64
N PRO A 211 36.39 -2.76 -7.59
CA PRO A 211 37.40 -2.64 -8.65
C PRO A 211 38.24 -3.90 -8.84
N ASP A 212 38.35 -4.76 -7.83
CA ASP A 212 39.10 -6.02 -7.88
C ASP A 212 38.25 -7.21 -8.39
N ASP A 213 36.93 -7.01 -8.63
CA ASP A 213 36.07 -8.06 -9.18
C ASP A 213 36.27 -8.17 -10.70
N GLU A 214 37.05 -9.16 -11.10
CA GLU A 214 37.33 -9.42 -12.53
C GLU A 214 36.07 -9.81 -13.32
N ASN A 215 35.04 -10.37 -12.69
CA ASN A 215 33.82 -10.76 -13.38
C ASN A 215 33.01 -9.51 -13.74
N MET A 216 32.85 -8.57 -12.81
CA MET A 216 32.22 -7.27 -13.10
C MET A 216 33.01 -6.51 -14.18
N ARG A 217 34.34 -6.46 -14.06
CA ARG A 217 35.21 -5.79 -15.05
C ARG A 217 35.05 -6.40 -16.45
N ARG A 218 34.94 -7.73 -16.58
CA ARG A 218 34.66 -8.37 -17.87
C ARG A 218 33.32 -7.91 -18.44
N VAL A 219 32.28 -7.84 -17.63
CA VAL A 219 30.97 -7.35 -18.09
C VAL A 219 31.10 -5.91 -18.62
N PHE A 220 31.73 -5.01 -17.89
CA PHE A 220 31.90 -3.63 -18.37
C PHE A 220 32.65 -3.55 -19.71
N ASN A 221 33.66 -4.38 -19.90
CA ASN A 221 34.44 -4.42 -21.15
C ASN A 221 33.69 -5.00 -22.36
N GLU A 222 32.54 -5.64 -22.17
CA GLU A 222 31.68 -6.10 -23.26
C GLU A 222 30.88 -4.96 -23.90
N TYR A 223 30.78 -3.81 -23.24
CA TYR A 223 29.99 -2.67 -23.69
C TYR A 223 30.87 -1.53 -24.19
N ALA A 224 30.72 -1.18 -25.47
CA ALA A 224 31.49 -0.13 -26.13
C ALA A 224 30.64 1.13 -26.46
N ASP A 225 29.47 1.29 -25.80
CA ASP A 225 28.62 2.45 -26.03
C ASP A 225 29.17 3.68 -25.29
N SER A 226 29.38 4.79 -26.01
CA SER A 226 29.94 6.03 -25.46
C SER A 226 29.05 6.73 -24.43
N ARG A 227 27.78 6.34 -24.33
CA ARG A 227 26.84 6.85 -23.33
C ARG A 227 27.01 6.16 -21.97
N ILE A 228 27.75 5.05 -21.90
CA ILE A 228 28.04 4.32 -20.66
C ILE A 228 29.37 4.81 -20.11
N LYS A 229 29.34 5.32 -18.87
CA LYS A 229 30.52 5.78 -18.15
C LYS A 229 30.71 4.93 -16.90
N VAL A 230 31.81 4.20 -16.80
CA VAL A 230 32.17 3.44 -15.60
C VAL A 230 33.18 4.23 -14.80
N ILE A 231 32.83 4.56 -13.56
CA ILE A 231 33.67 5.29 -12.62
C ILE A 231 34.22 4.27 -11.60
N GLU A 232 35.52 4.06 -11.63
CA GLU A 232 36.21 3.20 -10.68
C GLU A 232 36.41 3.95 -9.35
N THR A 233 36.08 3.31 -8.23
CA THR A 233 36.44 3.82 -6.90
C THR A 233 37.46 2.89 -6.22
N PRO A 234 38.51 3.41 -5.58
CA PRO A 234 39.55 2.60 -4.95
C PRO A 234 39.03 1.77 -3.77
N GLU A 235 37.92 2.17 -3.18
CA GLU A 235 37.26 1.50 -2.06
C GLU A 235 35.74 1.65 -2.16
N ASN A 236 35.00 0.76 -1.51
CA ASN A 236 33.56 0.87 -1.40
C ASN A 236 33.19 1.98 -0.39
N LEU A 237 32.61 3.08 -0.88
CA LEU A 237 32.17 4.23 -0.07
C LEU A 237 30.81 4.02 0.62
N GLY A 238 30.21 2.83 0.49
CA GLY A 238 28.82 2.55 0.85
C GLY A 238 27.85 3.01 -0.24
N ILE A 239 26.60 2.60 -0.15
CA ILE A 239 25.61 2.92 -1.21
C ILE A 239 25.46 4.44 -1.37
N THR A 240 25.34 5.17 -0.27
CA THR A 240 25.22 6.64 -0.26
C THR A 240 26.43 7.32 -0.88
N GLY A 241 27.64 6.94 -0.46
CA GLY A 241 28.88 7.53 -0.98
C GLY A 241 29.11 7.25 -2.45
N ASN A 242 28.83 6.04 -2.90
CA ASN A 242 28.93 5.65 -4.30
C ASN A 242 27.89 6.37 -5.16
N THR A 243 26.66 6.51 -4.69
CA THR A 243 25.61 7.30 -5.36
C THR A 243 26.06 8.77 -5.51
N ASN A 244 26.54 9.39 -4.45
CA ASN A 244 27.01 10.78 -4.48
C ASN A 244 28.20 10.97 -5.45
N LEU A 245 29.12 10.00 -5.52
CA LEU A 245 30.21 10.00 -6.49
C LEU A 245 29.64 9.94 -7.93
N GLY A 246 28.69 9.08 -8.19
CA GLY A 246 28.02 8.98 -9.50
C GLY A 246 27.30 10.27 -9.88
N LEU A 247 26.57 10.88 -8.94
CA LEU A 247 25.88 12.17 -9.16
C LEU A 247 26.82 13.29 -9.61
N ALA A 248 28.05 13.32 -9.10
CA ALA A 248 29.07 14.30 -9.51
C ALA A 248 29.49 14.14 -10.98
N HIS A 249 29.29 12.98 -11.59
CA HIS A 249 29.60 12.68 -12.99
C HIS A 249 28.38 12.76 -13.93
N CYS A 250 27.17 12.95 -13.40
CA CYS A 250 25.96 13.14 -14.19
C CYS A 250 25.93 14.53 -14.84
N THR A 251 25.61 14.57 -16.15
CA THR A 251 25.55 15.81 -16.92
C THR A 251 24.16 16.14 -17.44
N GLY A 252 23.21 15.20 -17.37
CA GLY A 252 21.84 15.34 -17.85
C GLY A 252 21.02 16.38 -17.10
N ASP A 253 19.88 16.73 -17.66
CA ASP A 253 18.92 17.67 -17.06
C ASP A 253 18.16 17.04 -15.91
N TYR A 254 17.94 15.72 -16.00
CA TYR A 254 17.32 14.88 -14.97
C TYR A 254 18.25 13.72 -14.62
N VAL A 255 18.18 13.26 -13.36
CA VAL A 255 18.96 12.13 -12.86
C VAL A 255 18.00 11.09 -12.28
N SER A 256 18.08 9.87 -12.78
CA SER A 256 17.35 8.70 -12.31
C SER A 256 18.26 7.82 -11.46
N PHE A 257 17.78 7.41 -10.28
CA PHE A 257 18.49 6.52 -9.36
C PHE A 257 18.14 5.07 -9.72
N TYR A 258 19.14 4.24 -10.01
CA TYR A 258 18.91 2.92 -10.56
C TYR A 258 19.77 1.85 -9.88
N ASP A 259 19.14 0.77 -9.45
CA ASP A 259 19.85 -0.33 -8.77
C ASP A 259 20.54 -1.26 -9.79
N HIS A 260 21.66 -1.84 -9.35
CA HIS A 260 22.60 -2.56 -10.23
C HIS A 260 22.17 -3.97 -10.64
N ASP A 261 21.08 -4.48 -10.09
CA ASP A 261 20.54 -5.84 -10.29
C ASP A 261 19.10 -5.87 -10.83
N ASP A 262 18.51 -4.68 -11.04
CA ASP A 262 17.15 -4.50 -11.52
C ASP A 262 17.06 -4.32 -13.04
N THR A 263 15.83 -4.20 -13.55
CA THR A 263 15.57 -3.92 -14.97
C THR A 263 14.44 -2.92 -15.14
N VAL A 264 14.41 -2.27 -16.30
CA VAL A 264 13.35 -1.31 -16.67
C VAL A 264 12.77 -1.66 -18.05
N GLU A 265 11.50 -1.28 -18.25
CA GLU A 265 10.82 -1.48 -19.53
C GLU A 265 11.49 -0.67 -20.67
N PRO A 266 11.55 -1.16 -21.92
CA PRO A 266 12.26 -0.50 -23.01
C PRO A 266 11.74 0.90 -23.37
N TYR A 267 10.55 1.25 -22.98
CA TYR A 267 9.91 2.56 -23.20
C TYR A 267 9.88 3.43 -21.93
N ALA A 268 10.54 3.02 -20.86
CA ALA A 268 10.50 3.72 -19.57
C ALA A 268 10.97 5.18 -19.71
N LEU A 269 12.15 5.42 -20.24
CA LEU A 269 12.65 6.79 -20.46
C LEU A 269 11.73 7.62 -21.36
N ALA A 270 11.13 6.99 -22.38
CA ALA A 270 10.20 7.68 -23.27
C ALA A 270 8.95 8.18 -22.52
N GLU A 271 8.40 7.39 -21.58
CA GLU A 271 7.26 7.80 -20.77
C GLU A 271 7.64 8.94 -19.80
N TYR A 272 8.82 8.89 -19.17
CA TYR A 272 9.34 9.97 -18.32
C TYR A 272 9.48 11.27 -19.13
N VAL A 273 10.11 11.21 -20.29
CA VAL A 273 10.33 12.36 -21.16
C VAL A 273 9.02 12.94 -21.67
N ARG A 274 8.02 12.10 -21.99
CA ARG A 274 6.67 12.58 -22.34
C ARG A 274 6.10 13.44 -21.23
N ARG A 275 6.10 12.92 -20.00
CA ARG A 275 5.56 13.65 -18.83
C ARG A 275 6.29 14.97 -18.61
N ILE A 276 7.62 14.98 -18.79
CA ILE A 276 8.42 16.20 -18.68
C ILE A 276 8.04 17.20 -19.79
N ASN A 277 7.88 16.72 -21.03
CA ASN A 277 7.55 17.59 -22.17
C ASN A 277 6.14 18.16 -22.09
N ASP A 278 5.17 17.35 -21.65
CA ASP A 278 3.75 17.70 -21.55
C ASP A 278 3.44 18.61 -20.35
N SER A 279 4.42 18.82 -19.43
CA SER A 279 4.23 19.62 -18.23
C SER A 279 4.47 21.11 -18.51
N ASP A 280 3.50 21.96 -18.14
CA ASP A 280 3.62 23.43 -18.22
C ASP A 280 4.76 23.94 -17.31
N VAL A 281 4.88 23.37 -16.12
CA VAL A 281 5.98 23.62 -15.17
C VAL A 281 6.83 22.36 -15.10
N LYS A 282 8.12 22.49 -15.36
CA LYS A 282 9.04 21.35 -15.32
C LYS A 282 9.04 20.68 -13.97
N PRO A 283 8.74 19.36 -13.88
CA PRO A 283 8.67 18.65 -12.62
C PRO A 283 10.02 18.63 -11.91
N GLY A 284 9.98 18.69 -10.58
CA GLY A 284 11.17 18.54 -9.74
C GLY A 284 11.50 17.08 -9.49
N LEU A 285 10.47 16.24 -9.39
CA LEU A 285 10.58 14.82 -9.10
C LEU A 285 9.56 14.03 -9.93
N LEU A 286 9.97 12.88 -10.45
CA LEU A 286 9.10 11.91 -11.11
C LEU A 286 9.36 10.52 -10.54
N TYR A 287 8.34 9.66 -10.55
CA TYR A 287 8.42 8.24 -10.18
C TYR A 287 7.37 7.43 -10.94
N CYS A 288 7.54 6.12 -10.98
CA CYS A 288 6.60 5.22 -11.66
C CYS A 288 6.12 4.09 -10.75
N ASP A 289 5.18 3.30 -11.25
CA ASP A 289 4.83 2.02 -10.65
C ASP A 289 5.95 1.00 -10.87
N GLU A 290 5.97 -0.03 -10.03
CA GLU A 290 6.95 -1.10 -10.08
C GLU A 290 6.32 -2.45 -9.81
N ASP A 291 7.04 -3.51 -10.10
CA ASP A 291 6.74 -4.87 -9.67
C ASP A 291 7.99 -5.60 -9.18
N ASN A 292 7.81 -6.78 -8.66
CA ASN A 292 8.91 -7.67 -8.33
C ASN A 292 9.15 -8.67 -9.47
N ILE A 293 10.42 -8.94 -9.77
CA ILE A 293 10.82 -10.05 -10.64
C ILE A 293 11.68 -11.05 -9.88
N ASP A 294 11.59 -12.32 -10.26
CA ASP A 294 12.50 -13.35 -9.76
C ASP A 294 13.84 -13.39 -10.55
N GLU A 295 14.69 -14.34 -10.25
CA GLU A 295 15.97 -14.54 -10.95
C GLU A 295 15.80 -14.86 -12.45
N ASN A 296 14.61 -15.32 -12.87
CA ASN A 296 14.23 -15.64 -14.26
C ASN A 296 13.40 -14.53 -14.94
N ASP A 297 13.32 -13.34 -14.32
CA ASP A 297 12.56 -12.19 -14.80
C ASP A 297 11.04 -12.41 -14.83
N VAL A 298 10.50 -13.31 -14.01
CA VAL A 298 9.04 -13.52 -13.91
C VAL A 298 8.41 -12.46 -13.03
N PRO A 299 7.51 -11.61 -13.56
CA PRO A 299 6.91 -10.51 -12.80
C PRO A 299 5.87 -11.01 -11.80
N SER A 300 5.83 -10.35 -10.63
CA SER A 300 4.88 -10.62 -9.55
C SER A 300 4.72 -9.39 -8.65
N LEU A 301 3.74 -9.42 -7.77
CA LEU A 301 3.54 -8.42 -6.70
C LEU A 301 3.67 -6.96 -7.19
N PRO A 302 2.79 -6.48 -8.07
CA PRO A 302 2.84 -5.10 -8.51
C PRO A 302 2.69 -4.14 -7.33
N LEU A 303 3.42 -3.04 -7.37
CA LEU A 303 3.34 -1.91 -6.44
C LEU A 303 2.79 -0.71 -7.23
N LEU A 304 1.47 -0.65 -7.34
CA LEU A 304 0.73 0.41 -8.03
C LEU A 304 0.53 1.57 -7.06
N LYS A 305 1.20 2.66 -7.30
CA LYS A 305 1.37 3.78 -6.36
C LYS A 305 0.24 4.81 -6.54
N PRO A 306 -0.10 5.59 -5.50
CA PRO A 306 -0.91 6.79 -5.67
C PRO A 306 -0.05 7.92 -6.26
N ASP A 307 -0.67 9.02 -6.66
CA ASP A 307 0.04 10.28 -6.87
C ASP A 307 0.71 10.75 -5.57
N TYR A 308 1.49 11.83 -5.64
CA TYR A 308 2.21 12.32 -4.47
C TYR A 308 1.28 12.54 -3.28
N ASN A 309 1.60 11.87 -2.17
CA ASN A 309 0.79 11.81 -0.96
C ASN A 309 1.70 11.95 0.25
N GLU A 310 1.71 13.14 0.87
CA GLU A 310 2.65 13.50 1.94
C GLU A 310 2.51 12.60 3.16
N ASP A 311 1.28 12.37 3.63
CA ASP A 311 1.05 11.55 4.82
C ASP A 311 1.33 10.07 4.56
N PHE A 312 1.10 9.58 3.36
CA PHE A 312 1.49 8.23 2.97
C PHE A 312 3.01 8.10 2.90
N LEU A 313 3.71 9.10 2.36
CA LEU A 313 5.18 9.13 2.32
C LEU A 313 5.78 9.14 3.74
N LEU A 314 5.19 9.83 4.71
CA LEU A 314 5.62 9.79 6.12
C LEU A 314 5.45 8.41 6.79
N SER A 315 4.72 7.49 6.16
CA SER A 315 4.48 6.15 6.68
C SER A 315 5.28 5.04 5.99
N ASN A 316 5.78 5.27 4.79
CA ASN A 316 6.66 4.38 4.03
C ASN A 316 7.23 5.07 2.80
N ASP A 317 8.41 4.63 2.39
CA ASP A 317 8.99 5.05 1.11
C ASP A 317 8.30 4.33 -0.06
N TYR A 318 7.16 4.85 -0.50
CA TYR A 318 6.42 4.25 -1.62
C TYR A 318 6.89 4.75 -2.99
N ILE A 319 7.62 5.88 -3.04
CA ILE A 319 8.13 6.47 -4.27
C ILE A 319 9.29 5.65 -4.83
N LEU A 320 10.18 5.19 -3.99
CA LEU A 320 11.42 4.40 -4.10
C LEU A 320 11.94 4.19 -5.54
N HIS A 321 11.32 3.35 -6.37
CA HIS A 321 11.71 3.09 -7.74
C HIS A 321 10.64 3.64 -8.73
N TRP A 322 10.95 4.23 -9.84
CA TRP A 322 12.24 4.72 -10.31
C TRP A 322 12.33 6.23 -10.05
N LEU A 323 12.96 6.61 -8.94
CA LEU A 323 13.10 8.02 -8.55
C LEU A 323 13.92 8.76 -9.61
N THR A 324 13.35 9.83 -10.16
CA THR A 324 14.02 10.73 -11.11
C THR A 324 13.88 12.17 -10.64
N VAL A 325 14.99 12.88 -10.54
CA VAL A 325 15.06 14.23 -9.97
C VAL A 325 15.65 15.20 -10.99
N ARG A 326 15.11 16.40 -11.08
CA ARG A 326 15.70 17.46 -11.88
C ARG A 326 17.04 17.89 -11.30
N ARG A 327 18.12 17.81 -12.09
CA ARG A 327 19.50 17.94 -11.62
C ARG A 327 19.84 19.27 -10.96
N ASP A 328 19.21 20.38 -11.36
CA ASP A 328 19.43 21.68 -10.72
C ASP A 328 19.02 21.69 -9.24
N LEU A 329 17.97 20.91 -8.89
CA LEU A 329 17.50 20.79 -7.50
C LEU A 329 18.48 20.02 -6.62
N LEU A 330 19.19 19.03 -7.17
CA LEU A 330 20.24 18.32 -6.44
C LEU A 330 21.37 19.23 -5.96
N LYS A 331 21.56 20.39 -6.61
CA LYS A 331 22.53 21.41 -6.21
C LYS A 331 22.01 22.35 -5.11
N MET A 332 20.69 22.33 -4.87
CA MET A 332 20.03 23.18 -3.87
C MET A 332 19.90 22.49 -2.51
N VAL A 333 20.12 21.18 -2.46
CA VAL A 333 20.02 20.38 -1.25
C VAL A 333 21.37 19.78 -0.87
N GLU A 334 21.55 19.50 0.42
CA GLU A 334 22.67 18.69 0.88
C GLU A 334 22.42 17.23 0.47
N LEU A 335 23.36 16.60 -0.20
CA LEU A 335 23.26 15.20 -0.56
C LEU A 335 23.17 14.32 0.69
N SER A 336 22.49 13.18 0.58
CA SER A 336 22.31 12.27 1.70
C SER A 336 23.64 11.79 2.27
N GLY A 337 23.74 11.74 3.58
CA GLY A 337 24.94 11.34 4.33
C GLY A 337 24.88 9.89 4.82
N LYS A 338 25.95 9.46 5.51
CA LYS A 338 26.07 8.11 6.07
C LYS A 338 25.05 7.83 7.18
N ASP A 339 24.46 8.84 7.78
CA ASP A 339 23.43 8.71 8.82
C ASP A 339 22.14 8.09 8.30
N VAL A 340 21.84 8.27 7.00
CA VAL A 340 20.67 7.69 6.30
C VAL A 340 21.05 6.59 5.31
N GLU A 341 22.24 6.01 5.43
CA GLU A 341 22.70 4.93 4.56
C GLU A 341 21.69 3.77 4.53
N GLY A 342 21.30 3.32 3.32
CA GLY A 342 20.24 2.33 3.10
C GLY A 342 18.81 2.93 3.05
N ALA A 343 18.67 4.26 3.19
CA ALA A 343 17.46 5.04 2.95
C ALA A 343 17.82 6.43 2.38
N GLN A 344 18.89 6.49 1.59
CA GLN A 344 19.40 7.71 0.97
C GLN A 344 18.44 8.26 -0.09
N ASP A 345 17.74 7.41 -0.79
CA ASP A 345 16.67 7.70 -1.74
C ASP A 345 15.44 8.30 -1.05
N TYR A 346 15.07 7.76 0.09
CA TYR A 346 13.97 8.28 0.91
C TYR A 346 14.30 9.68 1.47
N ASP A 347 15.50 9.89 2.01
CA ASP A 347 15.96 11.19 2.47
C ASP A 347 16.03 12.20 1.31
N MET A 348 16.50 11.77 0.12
CA MET A 348 16.52 12.59 -1.08
C MET A 348 15.12 12.98 -1.53
N THR A 349 14.19 12.03 -1.51
CA THR A 349 12.77 12.28 -1.84
C THR A 349 12.19 13.39 -0.96
N PHE A 350 12.41 13.35 0.35
CA PHE A 350 11.97 14.42 1.25
C PHE A 350 12.63 15.76 0.92
N LYS A 351 13.95 15.79 0.75
CA LYS A 351 14.68 17.03 0.44
C LYS A 351 14.19 17.71 -0.84
N ILE A 352 13.85 16.93 -1.86
CA ILE A 352 13.36 17.47 -3.13
C ILE A 352 11.90 17.93 -3.02
N THR A 353 11.06 17.19 -2.32
CA THR A 353 9.65 17.58 -2.13
C THR A 353 9.51 18.82 -1.25
N GLU A 354 10.43 19.06 -0.31
CA GLU A 354 10.52 20.31 0.49
C GLU A 354 10.72 21.57 -0.37
N LEU A 355 11.27 21.44 -1.58
CA LEU A 355 11.46 22.57 -2.50
C LEU A 355 10.15 22.99 -3.23
N SER A 356 9.02 22.38 -2.92
CA SER A 356 7.69 22.71 -3.45
C SER A 356 7.63 22.73 -4.98
N GLN A 357 8.41 21.87 -5.65
CA GLN A 357 8.35 21.67 -7.09
C GLN A 357 7.29 20.61 -7.44
N PRO A 358 6.71 20.62 -8.65
CA PRO A 358 5.77 19.58 -9.05
C PRO A 358 6.39 18.18 -8.95
N VAL A 359 5.65 17.26 -8.32
CA VAL A 359 5.97 15.84 -8.25
C VAL A 359 4.99 15.11 -9.18
N ILE A 360 5.51 14.31 -10.10
CA ILE A 360 4.70 13.59 -11.09
C ILE A 360 4.84 12.09 -10.92
N HIS A 361 3.72 11.44 -10.74
CA HIS A 361 3.58 10.00 -10.83
C HIS A 361 3.31 9.59 -12.29
N ILE A 362 3.98 8.54 -12.74
CA ILE A 362 3.73 7.87 -14.01
C ILE A 362 3.06 6.53 -13.68
N PRO A 363 1.72 6.41 -13.83
CA PRO A 363 0.97 5.24 -13.38
C PRO A 363 1.12 4.05 -14.35
N GLU A 364 2.36 3.67 -14.60
CA GLU A 364 2.75 2.54 -15.43
C GLU A 364 3.86 1.76 -14.73
N VAL A 365 3.80 0.43 -14.79
CA VAL A 365 4.88 -0.43 -14.30
C VAL A 365 6.04 -0.35 -15.29
N LEU A 366 7.04 0.45 -14.93
CA LEU A 366 8.22 0.70 -15.76
C LEU A 366 9.51 0.17 -15.15
N TYR A 367 9.48 -0.19 -13.87
CA TYR A 367 10.61 -0.66 -13.08
C TYR A 367 10.31 -2.06 -12.52
N HIS A 368 11.32 -2.94 -12.54
CA HIS A 368 11.22 -4.32 -12.08
C HIS A 368 12.29 -4.59 -11.02
N TRP A 369 11.85 -4.65 -9.76
CA TRP A 369 12.71 -4.92 -8.62
C TRP A 369 13.01 -6.41 -8.49
N ARG A 370 14.29 -6.79 -8.59
CA ARG A 370 14.71 -8.19 -8.53
C ARG A 370 14.81 -8.71 -7.10
N ILE A 371 14.11 -9.80 -6.83
CA ILE A 371 14.17 -10.51 -5.55
C ILE A 371 15.06 -11.75 -5.72
N HIS A 372 16.19 -11.76 -5.01
CA HIS A 372 17.11 -12.88 -4.96
C HIS A 372 17.74 -13.04 -3.56
N SER A 373 18.48 -14.11 -3.32
CA SER A 373 19.03 -14.46 -2.01
C SER A 373 20.02 -13.43 -1.43
N GLY A 374 20.63 -12.60 -2.26
CA GLY A 374 21.54 -11.51 -1.87
C GLY A 374 20.90 -10.13 -1.77
N SER A 375 19.60 -9.99 -2.08
CA SER A 375 18.91 -8.71 -2.01
C SER A 375 18.62 -8.30 -0.56
N THR A 376 18.53 -6.99 -0.32
CA THR A 376 18.15 -6.40 0.99
C THR A 376 16.84 -6.99 1.52
N ALA A 377 15.92 -7.37 0.64
CA ALA A 377 14.66 -8.03 1.00
C ALA A 377 14.83 -9.41 1.64
N GLY A 378 15.97 -10.08 1.43
CA GLY A 378 16.26 -11.45 1.94
C GLY A 378 16.86 -11.49 3.35
N ASP A 379 17.62 -10.47 3.79
CA ASP A 379 18.40 -10.50 5.03
C ASP A 379 17.74 -9.70 6.18
N PRO A 380 17.38 -10.35 7.32
CA PRO A 380 16.81 -9.66 8.48
C PRO A 380 17.71 -8.58 9.10
N ALA A 381 19.05 -8.72 9.03
CA ALA A 381 19.98 -7.73 9.57
C ALA A 381 20.01 -6.47 8.69
N GLN A 382 20.01 -6.64 7.38
CA GLN A 382 19.89 -5.55 6.42
C GLN A 382 18.58 -4.80 6.59
N LYS A 383 17.46 -5.52 6.77
CA LYS A 383 16.14 -4.93 7.04
C LYS A 383 16.12 -4.05 8.28
N ALA A 384 16.74 -4.48 9.38
CA ALA A 384 16.78 -3.71 10.63
C ALA A 384 17.60 -2.42 10.46
N TYR A 385 18.69 -2.48 9.74
CA TYR A 385 19.56 -1.35 9.45
C TYR A 385 18.83 -0.30 8.58
N THR A 386 18.26 -0.71 7.46
CA THR A 386 17.51 0.14 6.54
C THR A 386 16.28 0.77 7.23
N GLN A 387 15.57 -0.01 8.07
CA GLN A 387 14.45 0.50 8.87
C GLN A 387 14.86 1.66 9.79
N ASN A 388 16.04 1.57 10.43
CA ASN A 388 16.55 2.65 11.28
C ASN A 388 16.97 3.86 10.47
N ALA A 389 17.54 3.66 9.29
CA ALA A 389 17.90 4.74 8.36
C ALA A 389 16.66 5.51 7.89
N GLY A 390 15.58 4.81 7.52
CA GLY A 390 14.32 5.44 7.15
C GLY A 390 13.67 6.22 8.31
N THR A 391 13.74 5.68 9.54
CA THR A 391 13.31 6.45 10.74
C THR A 391 14.08 7.77 10.85
N ARG A 392 15.40 7.75 10.60
CA ARG A 392 16.21 8.99 10.62
C ARG A 392 15.87 9.92 9.48
N ALA A 393 15.64 9.41 8.27
CA ALA A 393 15.25 10.22 7.12
C ALA A 393 13.97 11.03 7.41
N ILE A 394 12.94 10.39 8.00
CA ILE A 394 11.71 11.09 8.41
C ILE A 394 12.01 12.12 9.52
N LYS A 395 12.77 11.76 10.55
CA LYS A 395 13.12 12.69 11.65
C LYS A 395 13.91 13.90 11.12
N ASN A 396 14.85 13.69 10.21
CA ASN A 396 15.58 14.76 9.56
C ASN A 396 14.66 15.67 8.74
N HIS A 397 13.69 15.11 8.02
CA HIS A 397 12.65 15.85 7.30
C HIS A 397 11.84 16.74 8.24
N LEU A 398 11.28 16.17 9.32
CA LEU A 398 10.52 16.95 10.30
C LEU A 398 11.35 18.09 10.91
N ALA A 399 12.61 17.81 11.25
CA ALA A 399 13.53 18.81 11.79
C ALA A 399 13.81 19.96 10.81
N ARG A 400 14.01 19.66 9.50
CA ARG A 400 14.18 20.70 8.47
C ARG A 400 12.95 21.59 8.32
N LEU A 401 11.75 21.01 8.49
CA LEU A 401 10.49 21.76 8.46
C LEU A 401 10.18 22.50 9.78
N GLY A 402 10.98 22.30 10.84
CA GLY A 402 10.70 22.85 12.16
C GLY A 402 9.43 22.26 12.80
N VAL A 403 9.07 21.03 12.44
CA VAL A 403 7.89 20.32 12.96
C VAL A 403 8.30 19.37 14.07
N GLU A 404 7.71 19.54 15.26
CA GLU A 404 7.93 18.63 16.39
C GLU A 404 7.07 17.37 16.21
N GLY A 405 7.72 16.21 16.27
CA GLY A 405 7.08 14.93 16.13
C GLY A 405 8.00 13.77 16.47
N ASP A 406 7.45 12.61 16.71
CA ASP A 406 8.22 11.38 16.89
C ASP A 406 7.90 10.36 15.81
N VAL A 407 8.89 9.52 15.51
CA VAL A 407 8.80 8.50 14.47
C VAL A 407 9.23 7.17 15.06
N VAL A 408 8.32 6.22 15.05
CA VAL A 408 8.57 4.85 15.51
C VAL A 408 8.36 3.85 14.37
N ARG A 409 8.90 2.65 14.52
CA ARG A 409 8.70 1.57 13.54
C ARG A 409 7.23 1.18 13.49
N GLY A 410 6.69 1.01 12.29
CA GLY A 410 5.39 0.42 12.08
C GLY A 410 5.39 -1.11 12.27
N ARG A 411 4.23 -1.72 12.09
CA ARG A 411 4.02 -3.17 12.27
C ARG A 411 4.77 -4.02 11.23
N ALA A 412 4.80 -3.57 9.97
CA ALA A 412 5.54 -4.23 8.90
C ALA A 412 6.94 -3.62 8.74
N PHE A 413 7.86 -4.33 8.08
CA PHE A 413 9.14 -3.77 7.68
C PHE A 413 8.93 -2.59 6.71
N PHE A 414 9.83 -1.61 6.79
CA PHE A 414 9.81 -0.38 5.98
C PHE A 414 8.54 0.45 6.15
N THR A 415 7.85 0.29 7.27
CA THR A 415 6.72 1.14 7.66
C THR A 415 7.02 1.91 8.93
N TYR A 416 6.46 3.11 9.02
CA TYR A 416 6.70 4.07 10.09
C TYR A 416 5.38 4.62 10.61
N VAL A 417 5.35 4.95 11.89
CA VAL A 417 4.27 5.68 12.53
C VAL A 417 4.82 7.02 12.97
N THR A 418 4.38 8.07 12.30
CA THR A 418 4.74 9.45 12.65
C THR A 418 3.63 10.03 13.50
N SER A 419 3.98 10.54 14.67
CA SER A 419 3.08 11.25 15.60
C SER A 419 3.55 12.69 15.76
N PHE A 420 2.61 13.59 16.01
CA PHE A 420 2.87 15.01 16.19
C PHE A 420 2.45 15.44 17.59
N GLU A 421 3.04 16.50 18.11
CA GLU A 421 2.60 17.03 19.39
C GLU A 421 1.20 17.64 19.27
N ALA A 422 0.37 17.36 20.27
CA ALA A 422 -0.91 18.04 20.39
C ALA A 422 -0.66 19.51 20.76
N PRO A 423 -1.44 20.45 20.21
CA PRO A 423 -1.30 21.85 20.59
C PRO A 423 -1.56 22.04 22.09
N SER A 424 -0.82 22.94 22.68
CA SER A 424 -1.00 23.33 24.09
C SER A 424 -1.24 24.84 24.16
N PRO A 425 -2.43 25.28 24.58
CA PRO A 425 -3.58 24.50 25.05
C PRO A 425 -4.30 23.73 23.92
N LEU A 426 -5.05 22.68 24.28
CA LEU A 426 -5.92 21.96 23.35
C LEU A 426 -7.03 22.86 22.83
N PRO A 427 -7.35 22.91 21.53
CA PRO A 427 -8.49 23.65 21.00
C PRO A 427 -9.81 23.00 21.42
N ALA A 428 -10.83 23.79 21.70
CA ALA A 428 -12.19 23.28 21.92
C ALA A 428 -12.75 22.62 20.64
N ILE A 429 -13.59 21.60 20.82
CA ILE A 429 -14.25 20.87 19.73
C ILE A 429 -15.75 21.12 19.82
N ASP A 430 -16.31 21.70 18.77
CA ASP A 430 -17.77 21.74 18.54
C ASP A 430 -18.24 20.37 18.02
N VAL A 431 -19.48 19.99 18.34
CA VAL A 431 -20.03 18.70 17.91
C VAL A 431 -21.21 18.91 17.00
N PHE A 432 -21.14 18.29 15.83
CA PHE A 432 -22.25 18.21 14.88
C PHE A 432 -22.68 16.75 14.75
N CYS A 433 -23.87 16.44 15.23
CA CYS A 433 -24.45 15.11 15.17
C CYS A 433 -25.87 15.20 14.61
N ASP A 434 -26.19 14.37 13.63
CA ASP A 434 -27.57 14.21 13.16
C ASP A 434 -28.30 13.27 14.14
N GLY A 435 -28.81 13.85 15.25
CA GLY A 435 -29.33 13.17 16.42
C GLY A 435 -28.41 13.29 17.63
N ASP A 436 -28.74 12.59 18.71
CA ASP A 436 -27.92 12.59 19.91
C ASP A 436 -26.69 11.69 19.74
N PRO A 437 -25.47 12.18 20.03
CA PRO A 437 -24.30 11.33 20.12
C PRO A 437 -24.53 10.28 21.19
N ASN A 438 -24.03 9.05 20.97
CA ASN A 438 -24.19 8.05 22.02
C ASN A 438 -23.44 8.47 23.29
N SER A 439 -23.89 7.94 24.46
CA SER A 439 -23.37 8.32 25.77
C SER A 439 -21.83 8.18 25.87
N ALA A 440 -21.26 7.16 25.28
CA ALA A 440 -19.82 6.93 25.31
C ALA A 440 -19.01 7.97 24.53
N THR A 441 -19.51 8.44 23.40
CA THR A 441 -18.90 9.54 22.65
C THR A 441 -19.08 10.86 23.39
N GLN A 442 -20.23 11.10 24.01
CA GLN A 442 -20.46 12.27 24.83
C GLN A 442 -19.54 12.33 26.06
N GLU A 443 -19.30 11.19 26.73
CA GLU A 443 -18.32 11.07 27.82
C GLU A 443 -16.90 11.40 27.33
N THR A 444 -16.52 10.92 26.16
CA THR A 444 -15.21 11.22 25.54
C THR A 444 -15.07 12.72 25.27
N LEU A 445 -16.08 13.35 24.70
CA LEU A 445 -16.08 14.80 24.43
C LEU A 445 -16.05 15.64 25.70
N ASN A 446 -16.79 15.23 26.73
CA ASN A 446 -16.77 15.90 28.02
C ASN A 446 -15.38 15.81 28.66
N ALA A 447 -14.74 14.64 28.61
CA ALA A 447 -13.38 14.44 29.11
C ALA A 447 -12.35 15.27 28.33
N TYR A 448 -12.48 15.32 26.99
CA TYR A 448 -11.62 16.14 26.14
C TYR A 448 -11.81 17.63 26.45
N ASN A 449 -13.04 18.13 26.39
CA ASN A 449 -13.35 19.55 26.59
C ASN A 449 -13.07 20.04 28.03
N ALA A 450 -13.07 19.14 29.02
CA ALA A 450 -12.61 19.47 30.36
C ALA A 450 -11.09 19.77 30.44
N ALA A 451 -10.32 19.21 29.52
CA ALA A 451 -8.88 19.48 29.39
C ALA A 451 -8.57 20.61 28.38
N ALA A 452 -9.50 20.96 27.51
CA ALA A 452 -9.37 22.02 26.53
C ALA A 452 -9.71 23.40 27.15
N ILE A 453 -9.03 24.43 26.70
CA ILE A 453 -9.35 25.81 27.07
C ILE A 453 -10.38 26.35 26.10
N ALA A 454 -11.52 26.82 26.63
CA ALA A 454 -12.64 27.34 25.84
C ALA A 454 -12.30 28.62 25.04
N ASP A 455 -11.20 29.28 25.38
CA ASP A 455 -10.78 30.50 24.68
C ASP A 455 -9.75 30.15 23.58
N SER A 456 -10.09 30.49 22.34
CA SER A 456 -9.39 30.14 21.12
C SER A 456 -8.04 30.86 20.93
N ALA A 457 -7.21 30.92 21.98
CA ALA A 457 -5.84 31.46 21.89
C ALA A 457 -4.95 30.77 20.83
N VAL A 458 -5.36 29.60 20.36
CA VAL A 458 -4.62 28.81 19.35
C VAL A 458 -5.06 29.15 17.91
N GLY A 459 -6.13 29.93 17.70
CA GLY A 459 -6.63 30.33 16.38
C GLY A 459 -7.20 29.18 15.53
N LYS A 460 -7.27 27.95 16.06
CA LYS A 460 -7.79 26.75 15.36
C LYS A 460 -9.14 26.35 15.94
N ARG A 461 -10.17 26.31 15.09
CA ARG A 461 -11.52 25.87 15.46
C ARG A 461 -11.74 24.48 14.89
N LEU A 462 -12.08 23.52 15.76
CA LEU A 462 -12.34 22.12 15.40
C LEU A 462 -13.83 21.79 15.56
N ALA A 463 -14.35 20.96 14.69
CA ALA A 463 -15.67 20.36 14.80
C ALA A 463 -15.59 18.86 14.58
N LEU A 464 -16.16 18.09 15.50
CA LEU A 464 -16.37 16.66 15.32
C LEU A 464 -17.72 16.45 14.64
N TRP A 465 -17.68 15.96 13.40
CA TRP A 465 -18.86 15.49 12.68
C TRP A 465 -18.99 13.99 12.91
N ILE A 466 -20.11 13.58 13.52
CA ILE A 466 -20.31 12.17 13.88
C ILE A 466 -21.78 11.78 13.75
N THR A 467 -22.08 10.69 13.04
CA THR A 467 -23.43 10.16 12.94
C THR A 467 -23.75 9.19 14.09
N PRO A 468 -25.05 9.01 14.44
CA PRO A 468 -25.45 8.08 15.49
C PRO A 468 -24.89 6.67 15.28
N GLY A 469 -24.55 6.00 16.39
CA GLY A 469 -23.98 4.65 16.36
C GLY A 469 -22.46 4.58 16.36
N HIS A 470 -21.76 5.65 15.94
CA HIS A 470 -20.31 5.72 16.05
C HIS A 470 -19.85 5.98 17.49
N ARG A 471 -18.77 5.29 17.88
CA ARG A 471 -18.10 5.44 19.19
C ARG A 471 -16.64 5.77 18.97
N LEU A 472 -16.18 6.84 19.61
CA LEU A 472 -14.80 7.29 19.56
C LEU A 472 -14.23 7.34 20.99
N LYS A 473 -13.02 6.84 21.20
CA LYS A 473 -12.33 6.93 22.51
C LYS A 473 -11.49 8.20 22.59
N LEU A 474 -11.16 8.65 23.79
CA LEU A 474 -10.37 9.86 24.02
C LEU A 474 -9.01 9.82 23.31
N ASN A 475 -8.28 8.71 23.38
CA ASN A 475 -6.98 8.60 22.73
C ASN A 475 -7.10 8.68 21.18
N ASP A 476 -8.17 8.11 20.61
CA ASP A 476 -8.42 8.20 19.16
C ASP A 476 -8.73 9.64 18.77
N LEU A 477 -9.55 10.34 19.56
CA LEU A 477 -9.85 11.77 19.35
C LEU A 477 -8.60 12.64 19.46
N LEU A 478 -7.73 12.39 20.46
CA LEU A 478 -6.46 13.12 20.61
C LEU A 478 -5.54 12.89 19.42
N THR A 479 -5.45 11.65 18.90
CA THR A 479 -4.71 11.34 17.67
C THR A 479 -5.26 12.14 16.50
N MET A 480 -6.57 12.21 16.34
CA MET A 480 -7.18 13.02 15.27
C MET A 480 -6.84 14.51 15.43
N VAL A 481 -6.85 15.06 16.65
CA VAL A 481 -6.49 16.47 16.93
C VAL A 481 -5.04 16.76 16.58
N GLN A 482 -4.10 15.89 16.96
CA GLN A 482 -2.68 16.02 16.61
C GLN A 482 -2.48 16.20 15.12
N HIS A 483 -3.20 15.44 14.31
CA HIS A 483 -3.09 15.51 12.85
C HIS A 483 -3.92 16.65 12.23
N ALA A 484 -5.12 16.91 12.74
CA ALA A 484 -5.98 17.99 12.24
C ALA A 484 -5.37 19.39 12.43
N THR A 485 -4.56 19.57 13.47
CA THR A 485 -3.95 20.86 13.78
C THR A 485 -2.68 21.16 12.96
N ARG A 486 -2.24 20.24 12.13
CA ARG A 486 -1.13 20.45 11.18
C ARG A 486 -1.53 21.46 10.08
N ASN A 487 -0.53 22.15 9.54
CA ASN A 487 -0.76 23.07 8.43
C ASN A 487 -1.25 22.32 7.18
N GLY A 488 -2.17 22.94 6.45
CA GLY A 488 -2.71 22.37 5.22
C GLY A 488 -3.77 21.26 5.41
N VAL A 489 -4.00 20.75 6.63
CA VAL A 489 -5.03 19.75 6.89
C VAL A 489 -6.39 20.43 7.07
N PHE A 490 -7.40 19.95 6.35
CA PHE A 490 -8.81 20.37 6.50
C PHE A 490 -9.58 19.39 7.37
N SER A 491 -9.42 18.08 7.13
CA SER A 491 -10.16 17.08 7.90
C SER A 491 -9.33 15.86 8.23
N VAL A 492 -9.72 15.14 9.30
CA VAL A 492 -9.15 13.86 9.69
C VAL A 492 -10.27 12.86 9.92
N SER A 493 -10.24 11.75 9.20
CA SER A 493 -11.21 10.65 9.30
C SER A 493 -10.54 9.41 9.88
N PRO A 494 -11.05 8.85 11.00
CA PRO A 494 -10.51 7.61 11.56
C PRO A 494 -10.91 6.41 10.70
N ARG A 495 -10.24 5.29 10.85
CA ARG A 495 -10.82 4.02 10.38
C ARG A 495 -12.06 3.70 11.20
N VAL A 496 -13.07 3.08 10.56
CA VAL A 496 -14.30 2.69 11.24
C VAL A 496 -14.43 1.18 11.20
N ILE A 497 -14.59 0.58 12.40
CA ILE A 497 -14.75 -0.87 12.56
C ILE A 497 -16.17 -1.14 13.07
N ARG A 498 -16.88 -2.04 12.40
CA ARG A 498 -18.22 -2.50 12.74
C ARG A 498 -18.18 -3.42 13.97
N ALA A 499 -19.33 -3.61 14.61
CA ALA A 499 -19.48 -4.51 15.75
C ALA A 499 -19.12 -5.98 15.44
N ASP A 500 -19.21 -6.39 14.15
CA ASP A 500 -18.82 -7.73 13.69
C ASP A 500 -17.32 -7.87 13.36
N GLY A 501 -16.53 -6.82 13.59
CA GLY A 501 -15.07 -6.82 13.37
C GLY A 501 -14.63 -6.52 11.95
N LEU A 502 -15.56 -6.14 11.08
CA LEU A 502 -15.28 -5.77 9.69
C LEU A 502 -15.06 -4.26 9.56
N PHE A 503 -14.37 -3.83 8.52
CA PHE A 503 -14.31 -2.42 8.17
C PHE A 503 -15.69 -1.92 7.72
N ASP A 504 -16.10 -0.76 8.22
CA ASP A 504 -17.10 0.12 7.61
C ASP A 504 -16.41 1.16 6.72
N TYR A 505 -15.24 1.62 7.15
CA TYR A 505 -14.45 2.61 6.44
C TYR A 505 -12.95 2.41 6.68
N ALA A 506 -12.20 2.31 5.61
CA ALA A 506 -10.75 2.28 5.59
C ALA A 506 -10.21 3.09 4.40
N ASN A 507 -10.55 4.39 4.39
CA ASN A 507 -10.38 5.35 3.30
C ASN A 507 -11.51 5.32 2.25
N SER A 508 -11.48 6.26 1.30
CA SER A 508 -12.43 6.36 0.18
C SER A 508 -11.73 6.87 -1.08
N ILE A 509 -12.36 6.59 -2.22
CA ILE A 509 -11.98 7.13 -3.52
C ILE A 509 -13.20 7.74 -4.19
N VAL A 510 -12.95 8.67 -5.12
CA VAL A 510 -13.98 9.28 -5.96
C VAL A 510 -13.83 8.73 -7.37
N ALA A 511 -14.86 8.03 -7.85
CA ALA A 511 -14.88 7.52 -9.21
C ALA A 511 -15.07 8.67 -10.24
N PRO A 512 -14.71 8.46 -11.52
CA PRO A 512 -14.84 9.48 -12.56
C PRO A 512 -16.26 10.05 -12.76
N ASP A 513 -17.30 9.34 -12.31
CA ASP A 513 -18.69 9.79 -12.34
C ASP A 513 -19.13 10.55 -11.05
N GLY A 514 -18.18 10.88 -10.16
CA GLY A 514 -18.42 11.51 -8.86
C GLY A 514 -18.90 10.56 -7.77
N THR A 515 -19.03 9.27 -8.04
CA THR A 515 -19.41 8.29 -7.01
C THR A 515 -18.30 8.11 -5.99
N VAL A 516 -18.62 8.27 -4.70
CA VAL A 516 -17.69 8.02 -3.59
C VAL A 516 -17.76 6.54 -3.21
N ARG A 517 -16.60 5.89 -3.12
CA ARG A 517 -16.46 4.51 -2.70
C ARG A 517 -15.64 4.40 -1.43
N LYS A 518 -16.24 3.86 -0.38
CA LYS A 518 -15.49 3.43 0.81
C LYS A 518 -14.65 2.21 0.45
N LEU A 519 -13.36 2.27 0.74
CA LEU A 519 -12.43 1.18 0.45
C LEU A 519 -12.46 0.11 1.55
N LEU A 520 -12.18 -1.14 1.16
CA LEU A 520 -12.01 -2.30 2.03
C LEU A 520 -13.22 -2.61 2.93
N THR A 521 -14.37 -2.01 2.64
CA THR A 521 -15.63 -2.28 3.36
C THR A 521 -15.90 -3.77 3.39
N LEU A 522 -16.29 -4.29 4.56
CA LEU A 522 -16.57 -5.70 4.83
C LEU A 522 -15.36 -6.64 4.84
N LEU A 523 -14.15 -6.16 4.61
CA LEU A 523 -12.97 -6.97 4.95
C LEU A 523 -12.73 -6.99 6.46
N PRO A 524 -12.10 -8.05 6.98
CA PRO A 524 -11.68 -8.09 8.39
C PRO A 524 -10.80 -6.89 8.74
N SER A 525 -11.03 -6.27 9.90
CA SER A 525 -10.29 -5.08 10.33
C SER A 525 -8.78 -5.30 10.55
N GLN A 526 -8.33 -6.56 10.51
CA GLN A 526 -6.91 -6.95 10.50
C GLN A 526 -6.34 -7.10 9.09
N ASP A 527 -7.17 -7.00 8.05
CA ASP A 527 -6.68 -7.04 6.66
C ASP A 527 -5.96 -5.73 6.34
N GLY A 528 -4.68 -5.84 5.98
CA GLY A 528 -3.88 -4.69 5.61
C GLY A 528 -4.31 -4.01 4.30
N GLY A 529 -5.23 -4.64 3.56
CA GLY A 529 -5.60 -4.19 2.22
C GLY A 529 -4.43 -4.29 1.25
N TYR A 530 -4.54 -3.61 0.12
CA TYR A 530 -3.50 -3.57 -0.90
C TYR A 530 -2.23 -2.93 -0.34
N VAL A 531 -1.13 -3.71 -0.28
CA VAL A 531 0.19 -3.31 0.26
C VAL A 531 0.12 -2.56 1.60
N GLY A 532 -0.82 -2.93 2.48
CA GLY A 532 -0.95 -2.33 3.81
C GLY A 532 -1.59 -0.94 3.85
N ARG A 533 -2.33 -0.53 2.83
CA ARG A 533 -2.97 0.80 2.77
C ARG A 533 -3.99 1.06 3.87
N SER A 534 -4.66 0.01 4.39
CA SER A 534 -5.60 0.17 5.53
C SER A 534 -4.91 0.56 6.84
N GLU A 535 -3.61 0.32 6.95
CA GLU A 535 -2.80 0.55 8.16
C GLU A 535 -1.97 1.84 8.09
N ARG A 536 -2.09 2.63 7.01
CA ARG A 536 -1.23 3.80 6.74
C ARG A 536 -2.06 5.07 6.53
N PRO A 537 -1.63 6.21 7.09
CA PRO A 537 -2.26 7.50 6.79
C PRO A 537 -2.20 7.80 5.30
N MET A 538 -3.26 8.39 4.77
CA MET A 538 -3.31 8.81 3.36
C MET A 538 -4.13 10.08 3.23
N ASP A 539 -3.64 11.02 2.43
CA ASP A 539 -4.46 12.11 1.94
C ASP A 539 -5.44 11.58 0.89
N ALA A 540 -6.69 11.96 0.99
CA ALA A 540 -7.77 11.57 0.10
C ALA A 540 -8.50 12.81 -0.45
N VAL A 541 -9.18 12.65 -1.57
CA VAL A 541 -10.05 13.72 -2.10
C VAL A 541 -11.22 13.98 -1.17
N VAL A 542 -11.78 12.92 -0.60
CA VAL A 542 -12.90 12.99 0.35
C VAL A 542 -12.61 12.15 1.59
N GLY A 543 -12.95 12.69 2.76
CA GLY A 543 -12.93 11.98 4.03
C GLY A 543 -14.20 11.18 4.26
N ASN A 544 -14.37 10.68 5.49
CA ASN A 544 -15.60 10.01 5.93
C ASN A 544 -16.64 11.04 6.40
N PRO A 545 -17.73 11.29 5.67
CA PRO A 545 -18.72 12.28 6.06
C PRO A 545 -19.55 11.87 7.28
N GLU A 546 -19.41 10.64 7.75
CA GLU A 546 -20.15 10.10 8.89
C GLU A 546 -19.36 10.15 10.20
N CYS A 547 -18.01 10.25 10.11
CA CYS A 547 -17.14 10.35 11.29
C CYS A 547 -15.83 11.04 10.90
N CYS A 548 -15.71 12.33 11.18
CA CYS A 548 -14.50 13.11 10.90
C CYS A 548 -14.35 14.30 11.85
N LEU A 549 -13.11 14.73 12.03
CA LEU A 549 -12.75 15.97 12.71
C LEU A 549 -12.38 17.01 11.65
N VAL A 550 -13.02 18.16 11.67
CA VAL A 550 -12.91 19.19 10.63
C VAL A 550 -12.35 20.50 11.19
N ARG A 551 -11.53 21.18 10.43
CA ARG A 551 -10.98 22.52 10.70
C ARG A 551 -11.97 23.60 10.26
N MET A 552 -12.77 24.11 11.19
CA MET A 552 -13.77 25.15 10.92
C MET A 552 -13.15 26.50 10.60
N ASP A 553 -11.96 26.79 11.09
CA ASP A 553 -11.21 27.97 10.67
C ASP A 553 -10.82 27.89 9.18
N VAL A 554 -10.39 26.72 8.71
CA VAL A 554 -10.10 26.48 7.27
C VAL A 554 -11.41 26.54 6.46
N ALA A 555 -12.51 26.00 6.97
CA ALA A 555 -13.83 26.10 6.33
C ALA A 555 -14.28 27.56 6.17
N ALA A 556 -14.06 28.40 7.19
CA ALA A 556 -14.34 29.81 7.16
C ALA A 556 -13.49 30.55 6.12
N ASP A 557 -12.19 30.29 6.08
CA ASP A 557 -11.27 30.87 5.09
C ASP A 557 -11.67 30.52 3.64
N LEU A 558 -12.26 29.35 3.44
CA LEU A 558 -12.79 28.88 2.15
C LEU A 558 -14.24 29.34 1.88
N GLY A 559 -14.90 29.97 2.84
CA GLY A 559 -16.29 30.44 2.72
C GLY A 559 -17.35 29.34 2.72
N ILE A 560 -17.00 28.11 3.22
CA ILE A 560 -17.88 26.94 3.21
C ILE A 560 -18.43 26.56 4.58
N GLU A 561 -18.06 27.27 5.66
CA GLU A 561 -18.42 26.87 7.04
C GLU A 561 -19.95 26.82 7.28
N HIS A 562 -20.71 27.71 6.67
CA HIS A 562 -22.18 27.78 6.84
C HIS A 562 -22.96 26.84 5.93
N GLY A 563 -22.28 26.22 4.95
CA GLY A 563 -22.89 25.28 4.01
C GLY A 563 -22.89 23.82 4.49
N ILE A 564 -22.11 23.48 5.54
CA ILE A 564 -21.97 22.13 6.03
C ILE A 564 -23.14 21.83 6.99
N SER A 565 -24.11 21.03 6.55
CA SER A 565 -25.33 20.70 7.31
C SER A 565 -25.69 19.21 7.31
N ASP A 566 -25.15 18.42 6.39
CA ASP A 566 -25.41 17.00 6.23
C ASP A 566 -24.22 16.28 5.57
N ASN A 567 -24.29 14.96 5.43
CA ASN A 567 -23.22 14.16 4.83
C ASN A 567 -22.90 14.56 3.39
N LYS A 568 -23.91 15.01 2.61
CA LYS A 568 -23.68 15.43 1.22
C LYS A 568 -22.89 16.73 1.15
N SER A 569 -23.31 17.75 1.88
CA SER A 569 -22.59 19.02 1.96
C SER A 569 -21.20 18.87 2.57
N MET A 570 -20.99 17.88 3.44
CA MET A 570 -19.66 17.53 3.94
C MET A 570 -18.77 16.95 2.83
N LEU A 571 -19.30 16.09 1.95
CA LEU A 571 -18.55 15.59 0.78
C LEU A 571 -18.14 16.74 -0.15
N ASP A 572 -19.05 17.66 -0.42
CA ASP A 572 -18.77 18.83 -1.26
C ASP A 572 -17.72 19.76 -0.59
N ALA A 573 -17.74 19.88 0.74
CA ALA A 573 -16.74 20.60 1.51
C ALA A 573 -15.34 19.95 1.42
N PHE A 574 -15.24 18.62 1.50
CA PHE A 574 -13.98 17.92 1.30
C PHE A 574 -13.38 18.21 -0.07
N VAL A 575 -14.19 18.11 -1.14
CA VAL A 575 -13.76 18.39 -2.51
C VAL A 575 -13.30 19.84 -2.66
N THR A 576 -14.08 20.80 -2.14
CA THR A 576 -13.73 22.23 -2.19
C THR A 576 -12.41 22.49 -1.48
N ALA A 577 -12.20 21.89 -0.30
CA ALA A 577 -10.97 22.03 0.44
C ALA A 577 -9.77 21.40 -0.31
N TRP A 578 -9.96 20.20 -0.88
CA TRP A 578 -8.94 19.53 -1.67
C TRP A 578 -8.54 20.37 -2.90
N CYS A 579 -9.49 20.92 -3.64
CA CYS A 579 -9.23 21.78 -4.79
C CYS A 579 -8.50 23.08 -4.39
N ALA A 580 -8.68 23.55 -3.15
CA ALA A 580 -7.93 24.66 -2.57
C ALA A 580 -6.55 24.25 -2.01
N GLY A 581 -6.07 23.05 -2.31
CA GLY A 581 -4.79 22.53 -1.85
C GLY A 581 -4.76 22.16 -0.35
N LYS A 582 -5.93 21.89 0.25
CA LYS A 582 -6.03 21.37 1.62
C LYS A 582 -6.15 19.84 1.59
N ARG A 583 -5.75 19.19 2.68
CA ARG A 583 -5.72 17.74 2.78
C ARG A 583 -6.87 17.21 3.62
N ASN A 584 -7.53 16.17 3.11
CA ASN A 584 -8.46 15.32 3.87
C ASN A 584 -7.73 14.03 4.21
N LEU A 585 -7.48 13.79 5.48
CA LEU A 585 -6.60 12.74 5.93
C LEU A 585 -7.38 11.51 6.42
N TYR A 586 -7.15 10.36 5.83
CA TYR A 586 -7.47 9.06 6.42
C TYR A 586 -6.43 8.72 7.47
N MET A 587 -6.86 8.47 8.71
CA MET A 587 -6.00 8.23 9.87
C MET A 587 -6.28 6.87 10.51
N PRO A 588 -5.57 5.80 10.13
CA PRO A 588 -5.79 4.46 10.68
C PRO A 588 -5.34 4.28 12.12
N TYR A 589 -4.55 5.21 12.66
CA TYR A 589 -4.11 5.16 14.06
C TYR A 589 -5.19 5.61 15.03
N ALA A 590 -6.25 6.24 14.54
CA ALA A 590 -7.49 6.49 15.26
C ALA A 590 -8.57 5.52 14.78
N THR A 591 -9.34 4.96 15.73
CA THR A 591 -10.38 3.98 15.45
C THR A 591 -11.72 4.43 16.02
N ALA A 592 -12.72 4.57 15.16
CA ALA A 592 -14.11 4.65 15.58
C ALA A 592 -14.78 3.27 15.46
N HIS A 593 -15.72 2.99 16.33
CA HIS A 593 -16.50 1.75 16.32
C HIS A 593 -17.95 2.03 15.97
N LEU A 594 -18.50 1.32 15.00
CA LEU A 594 -19.91 1.40 14.62
C LEU A 594 -20.69 0.29 15.35
N SER A 595 -21.62 0.70 16.24
CA SER A 595 -22.36 -0.24 17.10
C SER A 595 -23.51 -0.96 16.39
N THR A 596 -24.03 -0.40 15.30
CA THR A 596 -25.12 -1.00 14.52
C THR A 596 -24.55 -1.59 13.25
N PRO A 597 -24.61 -2.93 13.03
CA PRO A 597 -24.18 -3.50 11.76
C PRO A 597 -25.13 -3.00 10.65
N ARG A 598 -24.59 -2.41 9.62
CA ARG A 598 -25.33 -2.10 8.40
C ARG A 598 -25.49 -3.39 7.57
N THR A 599 -26.60 -3.53 6.88
CA THR A 599 -26.74 -4.58 5.86
C THR A 599 -25.94 -4.16 4.61
N LEU A 600 -25.43 -5.11 3.85
CA LEU A 600 -24.73 -4.87 2.58
C LEU A 600 -25.53 -3.99 1.61
N LEU A 601 -26.85 -4.13 1.62
CA LEU A 601 -27.78 -3.35 0.78
C LEU A 601 -27.88 -1.87 1.19
N GLU A 602 -27.58 -1.52 2.45
CA GLU A 602 -27.59 -0.13 2.93
C GLU A 602 -26.31 0.63 2.55
N ASP A 603 -25.21 -0.08 2.34
CA ASP A 603 -23.95 0.51 1.85
C ASP A 603 -23.99 0.86 0.35
N GLU A 604 -24.98 0.37 -0.39
CA GLU A 604 -25.19 0.73 -1.80
C GLU A 604 -25.81 2.12 -2.02
N ASN A 605 -26.23 2.84 -0.98
CA ASN A 605 -26.60 4.24 -1.10
C ASN A 605 -25.36 5.07 -1.48
N ARG A 606 -25.14 5.14 -2.79
CA ARG A 606 -24.02 5.75 -3.47
C ARG A 606 -23.96 7.23 -3.11
N GLN A 607 -23.09 7.57 -2.17
CA GLN A 607 -22.76 8.95 -1.91
C GLN A 607 -22.08 9.50 -3.18
N ARG A 608 -22.50 10.66 -3.63
CA ARG A 608 -21.92 11.34 -4.79
C ARG A 608 -21.52 12.74 -4.41
N VAL A 609 -20.32 13.12 -4.81
CA VAL A 609 -19.91 14.53 -4.84
C VAL A 609 -20.55 15.21 -6.04
N ASP A 610 -20.71 16.53 -5.95
CA ASP A 610 -21.19 17.29 -7.08
C ASP A 610 -20.12 17.28 -8.19
N PHE A 611 -20.46 16.63 -9.30
CA PHE A 611 -19.54 16.47 -10.42
C PHE A 611 -19.19 17.81 -11.09
N ASP A 612 -20.11 18.79 -11.02
CA ASP A 612 -19.86 20.13 -11.57
C ASP A 612 -18.78 20.85 -10.76
N ILE A 613 -18.71 20.60 -9.43
CA ILE A 613 -17.61 21.10 -8.58
C ILE A 613 -16.29 20.46 -9.01
N LEU A 614 -16.24 19.14 -9.17
CA LEU A 614 -15.05 18.42 -9.60
C LEU A 614 -14.61 18.81 -11.01
N SER A 615 -15.52 18.78 -11.99
CA SER A 615 -15.20 19.05 -13.39
C SER A 615 -14.90 20.52 -13.66
N GLY A 616 -15.58 21.43 -12.98
CA GLY A 616 -15.35 22.89 -13.06
C GLY A 616 -13.97 23.29 -12.51
N LEU A 617 -13.44 22.53 -11.55
CA LEU A 617 -12.16 22.79 -10.90
C LEU A 617 -10.98 22.09 -11.61
N THR A 618 -11.21 20.94 -12.25
CA THR A 618 -10.13 20.16 -12.89
C THR A 618 -10.09 20.32 -14.41
N GLY A 619 -11.22 20.67 -15.05
CA GLY A 619 -11.31 20.86 -16.50
C GLY A 619 -11.04 19.61 -17.35
N ARG A 620 -10.88 18.42 -16.73
CA ARG A 620 -10.52 17.14 -17.37
C ARG A 620 -11.38 16.02 -16.78
N ALA A 621 -11.35 14.84 -17.41
CA ALA A 621 -11.82 13.62 -16.76
C ALA A 621 -11.05 13.44 -15.44
N PHE A 622 -11.78 13.30 -14.34
CA PHE A 622 -11.21 13.23 -13.01
C PHE A 622 -10.73 11.81 -12.70
N ASP A 623 -9.45 11.70 -12.35
CA ASP A 623 -8.86 10.51 -11.75
C ASP A 623 -8.46 10.83 -10.31
N ASP A 624 -8.89 10.02 -9.34
CA ASP A 624 -8.59 10.24 -7.93
C ASP A 624 -7.08 10.03 -7.64
N PRO A 625 -6.34 11.08 -7.26
CA PRO A 625 -4.89 10.98 -7.04
C PRO A 625 -4.50 10.12 -5.83
N SER A 626 -5.43 9.84 -4.90
CA SER A 626 -5.17 8.91 -3.79
C SER A 626 -5.21 7.43 -4.22
N SER A 627 -5.65 7.17 -5.44
CA SER A 627 -5.69 5.85 -6.05
C SER A 627 -4.68 5.74 -7.20
N ASN A 628 -4.61 4.57 -7.84
CA ASN A 628 -3.87 4.38 -9.08
C ASN A 628 -4.88 4.11 -10.19
N PRO A 629 -4.77 4.74 -11.37
CA PRO A 629 -5.72 4.53 -12.47
C PRO A 629 -5.70 3.11 -13.05
N ALA A 630 -4.73 2.29 -12.69
CA ALA A 630 -4.75 0.85 -13.00
C ALA A 630 -5.83 0.09 -12.24
N PHE A 631 -6.32 0.62 -11.12
CA PHE A 631 -7.43 0.02 -10.39
C PHE A 631 -8.78 0.40 -10.99
N ASN A 632 -9.74 -0.51 -10.88
CA ASN A 632 -11.12 -0.21 -11.20
C ASN A 632 -11.70 0.75 -10.15
N PRO A 633 -12.06 2.01 -10.50
CA PRO A 633 -12.53 3.00 -9.53
C PRO A 633 -13.91 2.66 -8.93
N PHE A 634 -14.59 1.65 -9.46
CA PHE A 634 -15.86 1.16 -8.95
C PHE A 634 -15.72 -0.08 -8.05
N ASP A 635 -14.49 -0.57 -7.86
CA ASP A 635 -14.22 -1.73 -7.00
C ASP A 635 -13.53 -1.27 -5.70
N PRO A 636 -14.08 -1.62 -4.51
CA PRO A 636 -13.52 -1.17 -3.24
C PRO A 636 -12.28 -1.98 -2.79
N TYR A 637 -11.82 -2.96 -3.58
CA TYR A 637 -10.78 -3.92 -3.17
C TYR A 637 -9.51 -3.85 -4.01
N TYR A 638 -9.28 -2.73 -4.71
CA TYR A 638 -8.09 -2.51 -5.55
C TYR A 638 -7.93 -3.54 -6.68
N LYS A 639 -9.02 -3.95 -7.33
CA LYS A 639 -8.95 -4.76 -8.53
C LYS A 639 -8.42 -3.97 -9.71
N LEU A 640 -7.60 -4.63 -10.55
CA LEU A 640 -7.17 -4.05 -11.82
C LEU A 640 -8.36 -3.76 -12.74
N ALA A 641 -8.31 -2.63 -13.41
CA ALA A 641 -9.22 -2.32 -14.50
C ALA A 641 -9.02 -3.31 -15.66
N LYS A 642 -10.13 -3.71 -16.32
CA LYS A 642 -10.10 -4.72 -17.40
C LYS A 642 -9.47 -4.17 -18.68
#